data_7626834ccc0e8905cb2017a5fb504bdb
#
_entry.id   7626834ccc0e8905cb2017a5fb504bdb
#
_cell.length_a   1.000
_cell.length_b   1.000
_cell.length_c   1.000
_cell.angle_alpha   90.00
_cell.angle_beta   90.00
_cell.angle_gamma   90.00
#
_symmetry.space_group_name_H-M   'P 1'
#
loop_
_entity.id
_entity.type
_entity.pdbx_description
1 polymer ?
#
loop_
_entity_poly.entity_id
_entity_poly.type
_entity_poly.pdbx_seq_one_letter_code
_entity_poly.pdbx_strand_id
1 'polypeptide(L)'
;MLQQPRGRAGVLLAGRNGVGKTRLLEEAADAFARRASVVHLSPGWPEAGLDGAALADAAGAGAHRQPLPERRPRMVDLMRSLGQAGQGRKTVLVADDAHLLDPVSSELILEFARRKRGLLILAASTEADMPPALTRLWKDDHIARMDLAPLDTESTRRLASALLDDQLAYDGAVRLAEMSDGYPLVLRELMRGALELGTLSFENGRWILGDGVPVSLPLRELLGSKIDELSVAPHRALELVALAEPVPLAILESLISPADLVAIETRELIRVRPAEEGGRDRLHVHLAHPLIGHIVRHDLPVLRGRQYLGLLIEAYAGTRRTRREQARTVAWRLEIGETPTATELLETARYLYGVQDLKAAGRIAQTSWLHYESVEGGLLYAHILISQADFDGAFAVLGDLRETAGPRTEIDLSRVRAWILQGRLEEAELLLDGLGGARSDLYRAMIAYFKGDFLRTLDLTGELIRDERGESRAEAALFLMGALCHAGRPLDAIRVYEDVLAGRDDGCLVLHEGSAEEMYAGALQAAGRLEEAIAVLEAEYAAAVRNRQAGLDARRGLALGSALLDMGEARRALDYFTLTPAYQTGWEVWERKAQVFRLLARTCLAAPEIDDRDSSPIAAMAESNNSVLQAAAQARVAAMNCDHERAARLLTAAAESARASGGHGDVAVAVHEMARLGAATKAAPFWDAPVQGPFLAARLAYARALATRDPDLLQETADAFVAVGAKLFAAEAFAELSRLLRRSGKDRAATSAAGLAQALTAECGAATPALHAVDEVQPLTARERDIALLAARGLSDKEIAERLVLSMRTVGNHLHHVYKKLGVTSRRDLLTRMER
;
A
#
# COMPACT_ATOMS: atom_id res chain seq x y z
N MET A 1 14.69 5.79 -21.75
CA MET A 1 13.82 5.37 -22.87
C MET A 1 13.90 6.27 -24.12
N LEU A 2 14.43 7.46 -24.06
CA LEU A 2 14.60 8.35 -25.23
C LEU A 2 16.03 8.36 -25.80
N GLN A 3 16.83 7.34 -25.52
CA GLN A 3 18.05 7.07 -26.29
C GLN A 3 17.62 6.52 -27.65
N GLN A 4 17.96 7.27 -28.71
CA GLN A 4 17.56 7.03 -30.10
C GLN A 4 17.36 5.54 -30.44
N PRO A 5 16.14 5.11 -30.81
CA PRO A 5 15.99 3.84 -31.51
C PRO A 5 16.74 3.99 -32.83
N ARG A 6 17.62 3.06 -33.14
CA ARG A 6 18.48 3.10 -34.33
C ARG A 6 17.67 3.38 -35.60
N GLY A 7 17.77 4.60 -36.11
CA GLY A 7 17.23 4.97 -37.43
C GLY A 7 15.87 5.67 -37.46
N ARG A 8 15.07 5.69 -36.37
CA ARG A 8 13.73 6.32 -36.35
C ARG A 8 13.78 7.81 -36.06
N ALA A 9 12.87 8.56 -36.68
CA ALA A 9 12.82 10.04 -36.58
C ALA A 9 11.97 10.54 -35.42
N GLY A 10 11.38 9.68 -34.57
CA GLY A 10 10.53 10.12 -33.45
C GLY A 10 9.68 9.05 -32.81
N VAL A 11 8.66 9.49 -32.05
CA VAL A 11 7.68 8.66 -31.34
C VAL A 11 6.29 9.21 -31.49
N LEU A 12 5.31 8.30 -31.63
CA LEU A 12 3.88 8.57 -31.52
C LEU A 12 3.39 7.97 -30.20
N LEU A 13 2.88 8.80 -29.30
CA LEU A 13 2.17 8.41 -28.08
C LEU A 13 0.69 8.20 -28.43
N ALA A 14 0.24 6.95 -28.46
CA ALA A 14 -1.14 6.60 -28.75
C ALA A 14 -1.84 6.13 -27.47
N GLY A 15 -3.09 6.51 -27.25
CA GLY A 15 -3.85 6.07 -26.07
C GLY A 15 -5.20 6.77 -25.96
N ARG A 16 -6.07 6.25 -25.08
CA ARG A 16 -7.39 6.82 -24.83
C ARG A 16 -7.30 8.22 -24.21
N ASN A 17 -8.41 8.95 -24.26
CA ASN A 17 -8.49 10.27 -23.63
C ASN A 17 -8.31 10.15 -22.10
N GLY A 18 -7.58 11.10 -21.51
CA GLY A 18 -7.33 11.12 -20.05
C GLY A 18 -6.20 10.22 -19.55
N VAL A 19 -5.53 9.44 -20.41
CA VAL A 19 -4.42 8.52 -20.02
C VAL A 19 -3.10 9.23 -19.72
N GLY A 20 -3.00 10.54 -20.01
CA GLY A 20 -1.81 11.35 -19.71
C GLY A 20 -0.89 11.63 -20.90
N LYS A 21 -1.36 11.44 -22.16
CA LYS A 21 -0.57 11.72 -23.39
C LYS A 21 0.03 13.12 -23.43
N THR A 22 -0.80 14.15 -23.21
CA THR A 22 -0.39 15.55 -23.21
C THR A 22 0.70 15.82 -22.19
N ARG A 23 0.54 15.32 -20.95
CA ARG A 23 1.54 15.52 -19.89
C ARG A 23 2.88 14.89 -20.22
N LEU A 24 2.86 13.67 -20.75
CA LEU A 24 4.08 12.96 -21.15
C LEU A 24 4.75 13.67 -22.33
N LEU A 25 3.97 14.22 -23.26
CA LEU A 25 4.45 15.01 -24.40
C LEU A 25 5.11 16.30 -23.93
N GLU A 26 4.51 17.04 -23.00
CA GLU A 26 5.07 18.26 -22.40
C GLU A 26 6.40 17.98 -21.68
N GLU A 27 6.45 16.98 -20.81
CA GLU A 27 7.66 16.58 -20.10
C GLU A 27 8.79 16.17 -21.08
N ALA A 28 8.43 15.46 -22.15
CA ALA A 28 9.39 15.12 -23.19
C ALA A 28 9.89 16.38 -23.94
N ALA A 29 9.00 17.31 -24.28
CA ALA A 29 9.35 18.57 -24.94
C ALA A 29 10.28 19.40 -24.07
N ASP A 30 10.00 19.55 -22.78
CA ASP A 30 10.83 20.31 -21.83
C ASP A 30 12.22 19.69 -21.65
N ALA A 31 12.30 18.36 -21.64
CA ALA A 31 13.59 17.64 -21.57
C ALA A 31 14.48 17.95 -22.80
N PHE A 32 13.87 18.17 -23.98
CA PHE A 32 14.59 18.54 -25.21
C PHE A 32 14.87 20.05 -25.34
N ALA A 33 14.07 20.92 -24.75
CA ALA A 33 14.20 22.38 -24.86
C ALA A 33 15.57 22.91 -24.45
N ARG A 34 16.28 22.21 -23.55
CA ARG A 34 17.66 22.58 -23.14
C ARG A 34 18.72 22.32 -24.22
N ARG A 35 18.42 21.41 -25.19
CA ARG A 35 19.43 20.94 -26.18
C ARG A 35 19.02 21.10 -27.65
N ALA A 36 17.73 21.38 -27.89
CA ALA A 36 17.13 21.46 -29.22
C ALA A 36 16.15 22.64 -29.30
N SER A 37 15.76 23.01 -30.50
CA SER A 37 14.65 23.95 -30.74
C SER A 37 13.36 23.15 -30.80
N VAL A 38 12.46 23.39 -29.83
CA VAL A 38 11.15 22.74 -29.78
C VAL A 38 10.11 23.62 -30.48
N VAL A 39 9.39 23.03 -31.43
CA VAL A 39 8.34 23.71 -32.19
C VAL A 39 7.03 22.95 -31.95
N HIS A 40 6.07 23.64 -31.33
CA HIS A 40 4.75 23.11 -31.09
C HIS A 40 3.84 23.32 -32.30
N LEU A 41 3.15 22.27 -32.70
CA LEU A 41 2.15 22.29 -33.75
C LEU A 41 0.77 22.19 -33.07
N SER A 42 -0.07 23.20 -33.26
CA SER A 42 -1.46 23.17 -32.77
C SER A 42 -2.39 22.79 -33.91
N PRO A 43 -3.34 21.83 -33.71
CA PRO A 43 -4.38 21.58 -34.70
C PRO A 43 -5.17 22.90 -34.96
N GLY A 44 -5.25 23.34 -36.21
CA GLY A 44 -6.06 24.51 -36.58
C GLY A 44 -7.55 24.21 -36.35
N TRP A 45 -8.32 25.21 -35.92
CA TRP A 45 -9.77 25.08 -35.78
C TRP A 45 -10.40 24.71 -37.14
N PRO A 46 -11.33 23.73 -37.20
CA PRO A 46 -11.92 23.23 -38.44
C PRO A 46 -12.65 24.32 -39.26
N GLU A 47 -13.07 25.44 -38.62
CA GLU A 47 -13.82 26.53 -39.24
C GLU A 47 -12.97 27.46 -40.12
N ALA A 48 -11.64 27.34 -40.03
CA ALA A 48 -10.76 28.28 -40.78
C ALA A 48 -10.49 27.88 -42.24
N GLY A 49 -10.85 26.68 -42.70
CA GLY A 49 -10.73 26.22 -44.08
C GLY A 49 -9.33 26.35 -44.73
N LEU A 50 -8.29 26.58 -43.97
CA LEU A 50 -6.95 26.81 -44.42
C LEU A 50 -6.09 25.57 -44.24
N ASP A 51 -5.83 24.88 -45.35
CA ASP A 51 -4.84 23.77 -45.41
C ASP A 51 -3.45 24.28 -44.97
N GLY A 52 -2.83 23.65 -44.00
CA GLY A 52 -1.49 23.98 -43.47
C GLY A 52 -1.50 24.96 -42.32
N ALA A 53 -2.65 25.23 -41.68
CA ALA A 53 -2.81 26.18 -40.58
C ALA A 53 -1.93 25.88 -39.37
N ALA A 54 -1.81 24.61 -38.96
CA ALA A 54 -1.00 24.20 -37.81
C ALA A 54 0.49 24.50 -37.97
N LEU A 55 1.01 24.41 -39.20
CA LEU A 55 2.42 24.69 -39.51
C LEU A 55 2.69 26.17 -39.79
N ALA A 56 1.71 26.90 -40.31
CA ALA A 56 1.79 28.36 -40.48
C ALA A 56 1.89 29.09 -39.15
N ASP A 57 1.17 28.64 -38.14
CA ASP A 57 1.20 29.17 -36.78
C ASP A 57 2.53 28.90 -36.11
N ALA A 58 3.05 27.69 -36.21
CA ALA A 58 4.35 27.27 -35.68
C ALA A 58 5.56 27.98 -36.32
N ALA A 59 5.42 28.40 -37.58
CA ALA A 59 6.48 29.13 -38.30
C ALA A 59 6.54 30.65 -37.95
N GLY A 60 5.72 31.12 -36.99
CA GLY A 60 5.69 32.52 -36.56
C GLY A 60 4.98 33.47 -37.53
N ALA A 61 4.23 32.91 -38.50
CA ALA A 61 3.45 33.72 -39.45
C ALA A 61 2.18 34.31 -38.84
N GLY A 62 1.81 33.87 -37.64
CA GLY A 62 0.62 34.30 -36.89
C GLY A 62 0.77 35.60 -36.06
N ALA A 63 1.99 36.15 -35.88
CA ALA A 63 2.24 37.29 -34.98
C ALA A 63 1.86 38.65 -35.54
N HIS A 64 1.55 38.75 -36.80
CA HIS A 64 1.01 39.96 -37.42
C HIS A 64 -0.29 39.63 -38.18
N ARG A 65 -1.41 40.18 -37.69
CA ARG A 65 -2.72 40.19 -38.36
C ARG A 65 -2.64 41.02 -39.65
N GLN A 66 -1.91 40.58 -40.65
CA GLN A 66 -2.08 41.02 -42.03
C GLN A 66 -2.76 39.92 -42.79
N PRO A 67 -3.76 40.23 -43.67
CA PRO A 67 -4.41 39.20 -44.47
C PRO A 67 -3.33 38.48 -45.30
N LEU A 68 -3.23 37.15 -45.13
CA LEU A 68 -2.37 36.30 -45.90
C LEU A 68 -2.60 36.54 -47.42
N PRO A 69 -1.53 36.69 -48.24
CA PRO A 69 -1.68 36.78 -49.64
C PRO A 69 -2.34 35.51 -50.20
N GLU A 70 -3.19 35.68 -51.21
CA GLU A 70 -4.02 34.60 -51.88
C GLU A 70 -3.19 33.42 -52.43
N ARG A 71 -1.90 33.35 -52.20
CA ARG A 71 -1.04 32.19 -52.60
C ARG A 71 -0.78 31.27 -51.41
N ARG A 72 -1.29 30.01 -51.49
CA ARG A 72 -0.92 28.90 -50.63
C ARG A 72 0.59 28.82 -50.47
N PRO A 73 1.17 28.84 -49.27
CA PRO A 73 2.62 28.70 -49.08
C PRO A 73 3.06 27.34 -49.67
N ARG A 74 4.12 27.36 -50.47
CA ARG A 74 4.65 26.15 -51.05
C ARG A 74 5.24 25.28 -49.92
N MET A 75 5.06 23.96 -49.96
CA MET A 75 5.67 22.94 -49.08
C MET A 75 7.16 23.26 -48.71
N VAL A 76 7.90 23.72 -49.74
CA VAL A 76 9.35 24.10 -49.61
C VAL A 76 9.54 25.29 -48.70
N ASP A 77 8.65 26.27 -48.70
CA ASP A 77 8.77 27.48 -47.93
C ASP A 77 8.45 27.22 -46.46
N LEU A 78 7.46 26.41 -46.15
CA LEU A 78 7.14 25.91 -44.80
C LEU A 78 8.31 25.07 -44.22
N MET A 79 8.87 24.17 -45.01
CA MET A 79 10.03 23.35 -44.61
C MET A 79 11.29 24.19 -44.39
N ARG A 80 11.44 25.30 -45.15
CA ARG A 80 12.57 26.25 -44.98
C ARG A 80 12.36 27.06 -43.68
N SER A 81 11.16 27.53 -43.40
CA SER A 81 10.81 28.24 -42.17
C SER A 81 11.04 27.41 -40.91
N LEU A 82 10.65 26.11 -40.92
CA LEU A 82 10.97 25.17 -39.86
C LEU A 82 12.49 24.97 -39.66
N GLY A 83 13.25 24.94 -40.76
CA GLY A 83 14.73 24.87 -40.72
C GLY A 83 15.36 26.14 -40.16
N GLN A 84 14.76 27.30 -40.40
CA GLN A 84 15.23 28.61 -39.90
C GLN A 84 14.84 28.82 -38.42
N ALA A 85 13.68 28.34 -38.00
CA ALA A 85 13.24 28.40 -36.59
C ALA A 85 14.21 27.65 -35.65
N GLY A 86 14.94 26.66 -36.16
CA GLY A 86 15.94 25.89 -35.41
C GLY A 86 17.24 26.65 -35.07
N GLN A 87 17.51 27.86 -35.62
CA GLN A 87 18.70 28.64 -35.37
C GLN A 87 20.02 27.83 -35.33
N GLY A 88 20.15 26.82 -36.18
CA GLY A 88 21.32 25.94 -36.22
C GLY A 88 21.32 24.80 -35.18
N ARG A 89 20.29 24.68 -34.31
CA ARG A 89 20.08 23.58 -33.39
C ARG A 89 19.21 22.47 -34.02
N LYS A 90 19.25 21.27 -33.50
CA LYS A 90 18.31 20.18 -33.91
C LYS A 90 16.88 20.60 -33.60
N THR A 91 15.98 20.42 -34.57
CA THR A 91 14.56 20.77 -34.40
C THR A 91 13.80 19.56 -33.86
N VAL A 92 12.95 19.79 -32.84
CA VAL A 92 11.97 18.82 -32.32
C VAL A 92 10.58 19.37 -32.61
N LEU A 93 9.81 18.65 -33.43
CA LEU A 93 8.39 18.98 -33.69
C LEU A 93 7.52 18.20 -32.70
N VAL A 94 6.66 18.93 -32.02
CA VAL A 94 5.75 18.39 -31.00
C VAL A 94 4.32 18.68 -31.43
N ALA A 95 3.47 17.66 -31.51
CA ALA A 95 2.05 17.85 -31.77
C ALA A 95 1.22 17.03 -30.80
N ASP A 96 0.38 17.72 -30.03
CA ASP A 96 -0.71 17.09 -29.28
C ASP A 96 -1.93 16.95 -30.20
N ASP A 97 -2.77 16.00 -29.90
CA ASP A 97 -3.97 15.67 -30.70
C ASP A 97 -3.71 15.61 -32.21
N ALA A 98 -2.60 14.95 -32.59
CA ALA A 98 -2.14 14.87 -33.97
C ALA A 98 -3.20 14.29 -34.92
N HIS A 99 -4.20 13.56 -34.43
CA HIS A 99 -5.35 13.06 -35.18
C HIS A 99 -6.25 14.18 -35.74
N LEU A 100 -6.17 15.40 -35.15
CA LEU A 100 -6.93 16.58 -35.60
C LEU A 100 -6.15 17.45 -36.60
N LEU A 101 -4.94 17.05 -36.99
CA LEU A 101 -4.16 17.82 -37.95
C LEU A 101 -4.74 17.74 -39.36
N ASP A 102 -4.70 18.86 -40.05
CA ASP A 102 -5.14 18.98 -41.43
C ASP A 102 -4.29 18.09 -42.38
N PRO A 103 -4.79 17.69 -43.53
CA PRO A 103 -4.10 16.79 -44.46
C PRO A 103 -2.72 17.32 -44.93
N VAL A 104 -2.58 18.63 -45.13
CA VAL A 104 -1.35 19.23 -45.62
C VAL A 104 -0.29 19.25 -44.54
N SER A 105 -0.64 19.61 -43.30
CA SER A 105 0.24 19.53 -42.13
C SER A 105 0.69 18.10 -41.89
N SER A 106 -0.22 17.13 -42.04
CA SER A 106 0.07 15.69 -41.87
C SER A 106 1.07 15.17 -42.91
N GLU A 107 0.95 15.56 -44.20
CA GLU A 107 1.90 15.20 -45.26
C GLU A 107 3.27 15.87 -45.05
N LEU A 108 3.30 17.12 -44.57
CA LEU A 108 4.56 17.83 -44.25
C LEU A 108 5.32 17.15 -43.10
N ILE A 109 4.62 16.69 -42.07
CA ILE A 109 5.20 15.93 -40.96
C ILE A 109 5.79 14.61 -41.47
N LEU A 110 5.08 13.92 -42.34
CA LEU A 110 5.58 12.69 -42.98
C LEU A 110 6.88 12.95 -43.79
N GLU A 111 6.91 14.04 -44.59
CA GLU A 111 8.08 14.41 -45.37
C GLU A 111 9.25 14.86 -44.48
N PHE A 112 8.95 15.57 -43.35
CA PHE A 112 9.95 15.93 -42.33
C PHE A 112 10.62 14.69 -41.73
N ALA A 113 9.83 13.66 -41.40
CA ALA A 113 10.32 12.40 -40.88
C ALA A 113 11.19 11.65 -41.91
N ARG A 114 10.72 11.54 -43.16
CA ARG A 114 11.41 10.89 -44.25
C ARG A 114 12.81 11.49 -44.53
N ARG A 115 12.88 12.82 -44.47
CA ARG A 115 14.14 13.54 -44.69
C ARG A 115 15.04 13.60 -43.42
N LYS A 116 14.62 13.00 -42.31
CA LYS A 116 15.35 13.01 -41.03
C LYS A 116 15.82 14.40 -40.61
N ARG A 117 14.96 15.42 -40.81
CA ARG A 117 15.28 16.82 -40.54
C ARG A 117 15.31 17.19 -39.05
N GLY A 118 14.74 16.33 -38.22
CA GLY A 118 14.68 16.50 -36.76
C GLY A 118 14.02 15.34 -36.08
N LEU A 119 13.53 15.55 -34.86
CA LEU A 119 12.79 14.59 -34.07
C LEU A 119 11.30 14.94 -34.07
N LEU A 120 10.43 13.93 -34.03
CA LEU A 120 8.98 14.07 -33.89
C LEU A 120 8.53 13.49 -32.57
N ILE A 121 7.71 14.23 -31.83
CA ILE A 121 6.99 13.73 -30.67
C ILE A 121 5.52 14.06 -30.88
N LEU A 122 4.72 13.03 -31.17
CA LEU A 122 3.31 13.19 -31.50
C LEU A 122 2.47 12.50 -30.45
N ALA A 123 1.32 13.06 -30.11
CA ALA A 123 0.31 12.38 -29.30
C ALA A 123 -1.02 12.30 -30.09
N ALA A 124 -1.72 11.17 -29.96
CA ALA A 124 -2.98 10.98 -30.62
C ALA A 124 -3.93 10.10 -29.84
N SER A 125 -5.25 10.35 -29.97
CA SER A 125 -6.27 9.48 -29.44
C SER A 125 -6.40 8.20 -30.25
N THR A 126 -6.55 7.06 -29.56
CA THR A 126 -6.90 5.78 -30.20
C THR A 126 -8.39 5.66 -30.51
N GLU A 127 -9.19 6.59 -30.03
CA GLU A 127 -10.65 6.64 -30.22
C GLU A 127 -11.05 7.47 -31.45
N ALA A 128 -10.09 8.08 -32.11
CA ALA A 128 -10.31 8.93 -33.30
C ALA A 128 -9.57 8.39 -34.54
N ASP A 129 -10.11 8.68 -35.70
CA ASP A 129 -9.49 8.33 -36.97
C ASP A 129 -8.21 9.14 -37.19
N MET A 130 -7.14 8.44 -37.51
CA MET A 130 -5.84 9.04 -37.78
C MET A 130 -5.69 9.40 -39.26
N PRO A 131 -5.20 10.61 -39.60
CA PRO A 131 -4.88 10.98 -40.97
C PRO A 131 -3.97 9.95 -41.67
N PRO A 132 -4.24 9.59 -42.94
CA PRO A 132 -3.48 8.54 -43.64
C PRO A 132 -1.97 8.80 -43.70
N ALA A 133 -1.55 10.04 -43.82
CA ALA A 133 -0.14 10.44 -43.80
C ALA A 133 0.54 10.10 -42.47
N LEU A 134 -0.12 10.42 -41.36
CA LEU A 134 0.39 10.11 -40.03
C LEU A 134 0.37 8.59 -39.77
N THR A 135 -0.62 7.86 -40.31
CA THR A 135 -0.65 6.39 -40.22
C THR A 135 0.58 5.78 -40.88
N ARG A 136 1.06 6.30 -42.01
CA ARG A 136 2.29 5.85 -42.68
C ARG A 136 3.55 6.07 -41.85
N LEU A 137 3.59 7.06 -40.94
CA LEU A 137 4.78 7.32 -40.12
C LEU A 137 5.24 6.09 -39.32
N TRP A 138 4.32 5.37 -38.70
CA TRP A 138 4.72 4.19 -37.93
C TRP A 138 4.61 2.89 -38.71
N LYS A 139 3.71 2.79 -39.71
CA LYS A 139 3.61 1.63 -40.59
C LYS A 139 4.86 1.44 -41.47
N ASP A 140 5.44 2.55 -41.96
CA ASP A 140 6.65 2.57 -42.77
C ASP A 140 7.93 2.70 -41.87
N ASP A 141 7.82 2.48 -40.59
CA ASP A 141 8.92 2.49 -39.59
C ASP A 141 9.71 3.81 -39.50
N HIS A 142 9.11 4.94 -39.87
CA HIS A 142 9.74 6.25 -39.73
C HIS A 142 9.81 6.73 -38.27
N ILE A 143 8.79 6.41 -37.46
CA ILE A 143 8.73 6.70 -36.03
C ILE A 143 8.31 5.46 -35.24
N ALA A 144 8.61 5.43 -33.94
CA ALA A 144 8.11 4.41 -33.04
C ALA A 144 6.67 4.73 -32.62
N ARG A 145 5.79 3.74 -32.48
CA ARG A 145 4.50 3.88 -31.82
C ARG A 145 4.62 3.32 -30.41
N MET A 146 4.13 4.09 -29.43
CA MET A 146 4.04 3.71 -28.02
C MET A 146 2.58 3.83 -27.59
N ASP A 147 1.95 2.68 -27.36
CA ASP A 147 0.58 2.63 -26.86
C ASP A 147 0.62 2.78 -25.34
N LEU A 148 -0.06 3.82 -24.83
CA LEU A 148 -0.17 4.13 -23.42
C LEU A 148 -1.41 3.44 -22.85
N ALA A 149 -1.17 2.52 -21.92
CA ALA A 149 -2.22 1.92 -21.10
C ALA A 149 -2.53 2.82 -19.89
N PRO A 150 -3.73 2.69 -19.29
CA PRO A 150 -3.99 3.26 -17.96
C PRO A 150 -2.91 2.85 -16.96
N LEU A 151 -2.68 3.67 -15.95
CA LEU A 151 -1.76 3.35 -14.86
C LEU A 151 -2.27 2.13 -14.09
N ASP A 152 -1.36 1.29 -13.62
CA ASP A 152 -1.73 0.25 -12.67
C ASP A 152 -2.17 0.85 -11.32
N THR A 153 -2.81 0.05 -10.49
CA THR A 153 -3.36 0.48 -9.20
C THR A 153 -2.28 1.11 -8.30
N GLU A 154 -1.08 0.53 -8.27
CA GLU A 154 0.01 1.03 -7.42
C GLU A 154 0.57 2.37 -7.95
N SER A 155 0.76 2.50 -9.25
CA SER A 155 1.20 3.77 -9.87
C SER A 155 0.15 4.87 -9.68
N THR A 156 -1.14 4.52 -9.78
CA THR A 156 -2.25 5.48 -9.56
C THR A 156 -2.33 5.89 -8.09
N ARG A 157 -2.18 4.97 -7.17
CA ARG A 157 -2.11 5.24 -5.73
C ARG A 157 -0.95 6.19 -5.40
N ARG A 158 0.23 5.93 -5.95
CA ARG A 158 1.40 6.81 -5.78
C ARG A 158 1.15 8.22 -6.35
N LEU A 159 0.49 8.30 -7.50
CA LEU A 159 0.10 9.58 -8.09
C LEU A 159 -0.89 10.33 -7.19
N ALA A 160 -1.92 9.65 -6.66
CA ALA A 160 -2.88 10.24 -5.74
C ALA A 160 -2.20 10.79 -4.47
N SER A 161 -1.29 10.02 -3.88
CA SER A 161 -0.51 10.47 -2.70
C SER A 161 0.38 11.66 -3.02
N ALA A 162 1.11 11.62 -4.13
CA ALA A 162 2.00 12.71 -4.54
C ALA A 162 1.27 14.03 -4.83
N LEU A 163 0.00 13.99 -5.27
CA LEU A 163 -0.82 15.19 -5.49
C LEU A 163 -1.20 15.90 -4.17
N LEU A 164 -1.04 15.25 -3.03
CA LEU A 164 -1.31 15.78 -1.69
C LEU A 164 -0.05 15.70 -0.81
N ASP A 165 1.12 15.92 -1.39
CA ASP A 165 2.43 15.93 -0.72
C ASP A 165 2.70 14.66 0.12
N ASP A 166 2.29 13.50 -0.39
CA ASP A 166 2.37 12.19 0.27
C ASP A 166 1.61 12.11 1.63
N GLN A 167 0.66 12.99 1.85
CA GLN A 167 -0.15 13.05 3.08
C GLN A 167 -1.53 12.39 2.94
N LEU A 168 -1.84 11.77 1.81
CA LEU A 168 -3.09 11.05 1.62
C LEU A 168 -3.05 9.70 2.34
N ALA A 169 -4.10 9.40 3.10
CA ALA A 169 -4.27 8.11 3.74
C ALA A 169 -4.30 6.98 2.68
N TYR A 170 -3.67 5.86 3.00
CA TYR A 170 -3.45 4.78 2.03
C TYR A 170 -4.75 4.21 1.47
N ASP A 171 -5.76 4.00 2.34
CA ASP A 171 -7.09 3.52 1.95
C ASP A 171 -7.78 4.49 0.98
N GLY A 172 -7.72 5.79 1.26
CA GLY A 172 -8.20 6.84 0.37
C GLY A 172 -7.49 6.81 -0.98
N ALA A 173 -6.16 6.60 -0.98
CA ALA A 173 -5.38 6.49 -2.19
C ALA A 173 -5.72 5.24 -3.03
N VAL A 174 -5.92 4.09 -2.38
CA VAL A 174 -6.36 2.85 -3.05
C VAL A 174 -7.76 3.01 -3.63
N ARG A 175 -8.71 3.55 -2.85
CA ARG A 175 -10.08 3.81 -3.33
C ARG A 175 -10.12 4.74 -4.52
N LEU A 176 -9.35 5.82 -4.51
CA LEU A 176 -9.23 6.74 -5.64
C LEU A 176 -8.59 6.07 -6.86
N ALA A 177 -7.59 5.20 -6.65
CA ALA A 177 -6.96 4.44 -7.72
C ALA A 177 -7.96 3.48 -8.39
N GLU A 178 -8.73 2.75 -7.61
CA GLU A 178 -9.77 1.85 -8.12
C GLU A 178 -10.90 2.62 -8.84
N MET A 179 -11.36 3.73 -8.26
CA MET A 179 -12.40 4.54 -8.85
C MET A 179 -11.97 5.22 -10.16
N SER A 180 -10.70 5.57 -10.30
CA SER A 180 -10.17 6.22 -11.50
C SER A 180 -9.83 5.24 -12.63
N ASP A 181 -9.84 3.91 -12.36
CA ASP A 181 -9.46 2.84 -13.31
C ASP A 181 -8.11 3.14 -14.01
N GLY A 182 -7.19 3.78 -13.27
CA GLY A 182 -5.86 4.12 -13.78
C GLY A 182 -5.79 5.34 -14.72
N TYR A 183 -6.88 6.10 -14.88
CA TYR A 183 -6.91 7.31 -15.71
C TYR A 183 -6.56 8.56 -14.89
N PRO A 184 -5.39 9.22 -15.12
CA PRO A 184 -4.98 10.39 -14.34
C PRO A 184 -5.97 11.56 -14.38
N LEU A 185 -6.67 11.75 -15.49
CA LEU A 185 -7.70 12.79 -15.62
C LEU A 185 -8.86 12.52 -14.66
N VAL A 186 -9.34 11.27 -14.63
CA VAL A 186 -10.45 10.87 -13.75
C VAL A 186 -10.02 10.99 -12.29
N LEU A 187 -8.80 10.54 -11.96
CA LEU A 187 -8.24 10.70 -10.62
C LEU A 187 -8.22 12.15 -10.16
N ARG A 188 -7.75 13.06 -11.01
CA ARG A 188 -7.72 14.50 -10.71
C ARG A 188 -9.10 15.07 -10.44
N GLU A 189 -10.07 14.72 -11.28
CA GLU A 189 -11.45 15.20 -11.14
C GLU A 189 -12.16 14.63 -9.91
N LEU A 190 -11.88 13.35 -9.56
CA LEU A 190 -12.35 12.74 -8.31
C LEU A 190 -11.81 13.47 -7.09
N MET A 191 -10.49 13.71 -7.06
CA MET A 191 -9.85 14.41 -5.94
C MET A 191 -10.37 15.85 -5.80
N ARG A 192 -10.53 16.57 -6.93
CA ARG A 192 -11.10 17.91 -6.92
C ARG A 192 -12.52 17.91 -6.40
N GLY A 193 -13.36 17.01 -6.90
CA GLY A 193 -14.75 16.89 -6.43
C GLY A 193 -14.82 16.52 -4.94
N ALA A 194 -13.91 15.65 -4.47
CA ALA A 194 -13.84 15.27 -3.07
C ALA A 194 -13.47 16.46 -2.15
N LEU A 195 -12.58 17.33 -2.61
CA LEU A 195 -12.22 18.57 -1.89
C LEU A 195 -13.41 19.57 -1.89
N GLU A 196 -14.05 19.78 -3.04
CA GLU A 196 -15.19 20.72 -3.19
C GLU A 196 -16.39 20.29 -2.33
N LEU A 197 -16.67 18.99 -2.24
CA LEU A 197 -17.78 18.44 -1.45
C LEU A 197 -17.43 18.15 0.01
N GLY A 198 -16.18 18.40 0.41
CA GLY A 198 -15.72 18.15 1.78
C GLY A 198 -15.64 16.67 2.18
N THR A 199 -15.69 15.75 1.21
CA THR A 199 -15.50 14.31 1.46
C THR A 199 -14.02 13.93 1.58
N LEU A 200 -13.11 14.81 1.16
CA LEU A 200 -11.68 14.72 1.43
C LEU A 200 -11.32 15.79 2.48
N SER A 201 -11.09 15.37 3.71
CA SER A 201 -10.80 16.22 4.86
C SER A 201 -9.37 16.04 5.35
N PHE A 202 -8.79 17.09 5.92
CA PHE A 202 -7.45 17.02 6.50
C PHE A 202 -7.56 16.85 8.02
N GLU A 203 -7.21 15.66 8.52
CA GLU A 203 -7.34 15.28 9.92
C GLU A 203 -6.04 14.63 10.41
N ASN A 204 -5.60 15.00 11.59
CA ASN A 204 -4.40 14.45 12.25
C ASN A 204 -3.13 14.45 11.37
N GLY A 205 -2.97 15.49 10.53
CA GLY A 205 -1.82 15.61 9.64
C GLY A 205 -1.92 14.83 8.33
N ARG A 206 -3.11 14.32 7.98
CA ARG A 206 -3.34 13.56 6.75
C ARG A 206 -4.68 13.87 6.10
N TRP A 207 -4.75 13.65 4.79
CA TRP A 207 -5.96 13.69 4.02
C TRP A 207 -6.71 12.36 4.13
N ILE A 208 -7.95 12.40 4.58
CA ILE A 208 -8.83 11.23 4.75
C ILE A 208 -9.98 11.35 3.76
N LEU A 209 -10.22 10.30 2.99
CA LEU A 209 -11.35 10.21 2.09
C LEU A 209 -12.54 9.56 2.81
N GLY A 210 -13.54 10.36 3.14
CA GLY A 210 -14.78 9.92 3.76
C GLY A 210 -15.67 9.06 2.86
N ASP A 211 -16.81 8.61 3.39
CA ASP A 211 -17.80 7.84 2.63
C ASP A 211 -18.49 8.72 1.56
N GLY A 212 -18.61 8.15 0.38
CA GLY A 212 -19.23 8.79 -0.78
C GLY A 212 -18.25 8.99 -1.94
N VAL A 213 -18.78 8.87 -3.17
CA VAL A 213 -18.01 9.15 -4.39
C VAL A 213 -18.39 10.55 -4.85
N PRO A 214 -17.43 11.49 -4.85
CA PRO A 214 -17.69 12.83 -5.33
C PRO A 214 -17.78 12.83 -6.86
N VAL A 215 -18.98 12.78 -7.40
CA VAL A 215 -19.18 12.96 -8.84
C VAL A 215 -19.30 14.46 -9.13
N SER A 216 -18.17 15.09 -9.45
CA SER A 216 -18.15 16.50 -9.87
C SER A 216 -18.87 16.69 -11.22
N LEU A 217 -19.38 17.90 -11.49
CA LEU A 217 -20.01 18.22 -12.78
C LEU A 217 -19.13 17.86 -13.99
N PRO A 218 -17.82 18.21 -14.01
CA PRO A 218 -16.93 17.82 -15.12
C PRO A 218 -16.76 16.31 -15.27
N LEU A 219 -16.73 15.58 -14.17
CA LEU A 219 -16.63 14.12 -14.21
C LEU A 219 -17.92 13.50 -14.76
N ARG A 220 -19.06 14.07 -14.39
CA ARG A 220 -20.37 13.70 -14.94
C ARG A 220 -20.48 14.00 -16.44
N GLU A 221 -19.99 15.14 -16.91
CA GLU A 221 -19.94 15.49 -18.33
C GLU A 221 -19.02 14.55 -19.13
N LEU A 222 -17.86 14.18 -18.58
CA LEU A 222 -16.91 13.24 -19.19
C LEU A 222 -17.49 11.85 -19.43
N LEU A 223 -18.26 11.34 -18.48
CA LEU A 223 -18.83 9.99 -18.51
C LEU A 223 -20.30 9.99 -18.93
N GLY A 224 -21.01 11.09 -18.67
CA GLY A 224 -22.45 11.23 -18.88
C GLY A 224 -22.84 11.35 -20.34
N SER A 225 -22.00 11.94 -21.19
CA SER A 225 -22.32 12.11 -22.61
C SER A 225 -22.71 10.81 -23.32
N LYS A 226 -22.01 9.70 -22.99
CA LYS A 226 -22.32 8.36 -23.51
C LYS A 226 -23.64 7.79 -22.95
N ILE A 227 -24.04 8.22 -21.75
CA ILE A 227 -25.28 7.80 -21.07
C ILE A 227 -26.47 8.60 -21.61
N ASP A 228 -26.30 9.91 -21.75
CA ASP A 228 -27.37 10.84 -22.20
C ASP A 228 -27.81 10.59 -23.65
N GLU A 229 -26.94 10.02 -24.49
CA GLU A 229 -27.26 9.63 -25.87
C GLU A 229 -28.07 8.32 -25.96
N LEU A 230 -28.32 7.62 -24.85
CA LEU A 230 -29.09 6.39 -24.86
C LEU A 230 -30.59 6.67 -25.06
N SER A 231 -31.23 5.89 -25.90
CA SER A 231 -32.68 5.82 -25.93
C SER A 231 -33.24 5.14 -24.66
N VAL A 232 -34.55 5.28 -24.43
CA VAL A 232 -35.21 4.85 -23.17
C VAL A 232 -34.93 3.38 -22.80
N ALA A 233 -34.93 2.46 -23.77
CA ALA A 233 -34.78 1.03 -23.47
C ALA A 233 -33.35 0.63 -23.08
N PRO A 234 -32.29 1.02 -23.83
CA PRO A 234 -30.90 0.82 -23.37
C PRO A 234 -30.57 1.54 -22.05
N HIS A 235 -31.15 2.73 -21.83
CA HIS A 235 -30.98 3.44 -20.56
C HIS A 235 -31.54 2.63 -19.38
N ARG A 236 -32.75 2.06 -19.52
CA ARG A 236 -33.34 1.14 -18.56
C ARG A 236 -32.45 -0.10 -18.31
N ALA A 237 -31.86 -0.65 -19.38
CA ALA A 237 -30.91 -1.77 -19.27
C ALA A 237 -29.72 -1.40 -18.39
N LEU A 238 -29.15 -0.22 -18.59
CA LEU A 238 -28.03 0.28 -17.80
C LEU A 238 -28.41 0.53 -16.33
N GLU A 239 -29.62 1.06 -16.07
CA GLU A 239 -30.14 1.23 -14.70
C GLU A 239 -30.26 -0.11 -13.95
N LEU A 240 -30.75 -1.17 -14.61
CA LEU A 240 -30.85 -2.50 -14.03
C LEU A 240 -29.46 -3.11 -13.73
N VAL A 241 -28.50 -2.96 -14.66
CA VAL A 241 -27.12 -3.40 -14.41
C VAL A 241 -26.52 -2.64 -13.24
N ALA A 242 -26.70 -1.32 -13.18
CA ALA A 242 -26.15 -0.48 -12.12
C ALA A 242 -26.67 -0.84 -10.72
N LEU A 243 -27.92 -1.33 -10.60
CA LEU A 243 -28.50 -1.78 -9.33
C LEU A 243 -27.99 -3.14 -8.89
N ALA A 244 -27.68 -4.04 -9.84
CA ALA A 244 -27.49 -5.46 -9.53
C ALA A 244 -26.10 -6.01 -9.95
N GLU A 245 -25.14 -5.17 -10.31
CA GLU A 245 -23.79 -5.56 -10.71
C GLU A 245 -23.05 -6.38 -9.61
N PRO A 246 -22.36 -7.46 -9.98
CA PRO A 246 -22.41 -8.19 -11.25
C PRO A 246 -23.72 -8.97 -11.42
N VAL A 247 -24.27 -9.02 -12.65
CA VAL A 247 -25.54 -9.71 -12.95
C VAL A 247 -25.28 -10.84 -13.92
N PRO A 248 -25.82 -12.07 -13.67
CA PRO A 248 -25.79 -13.12 -14.69
C PRO A 248 -26.46 -12.66 -15.98
N LEU A 249 -25.82 -12.88 -17.14
CA LEU A 249 -26.34 -12.49 -18.44
C LEU A 249 -27.75 -13.06 -18.67
N ALA A 250 -27.98 -14.32 -18.31
CA ALA A 250 -29.30 -14.97 -18.45
C ALA A 250 -30.42 -14.27 -17.68
N ILE A 251 -30.13 -13.65 -16.52
CA ILE A 251 -31.11 -12.85 -15.78
C ILE A 251 -31.46 -11.57 -16.56
N LEU A 252 -30.45 -10.89 -17.11
CA LEU A 252 -30.70 -9.68 -17.90
C LEU A 252 -31.46 -9.99 -19.19
N GLU A 253 -31.14 -11.07 -19.88
CA GLU A 253 -31.83 -11.49 -21.11
C GLU A 253 -33.32 -11.84 -20.87
N SER A 254 -33.69 -12.21 -19.63
CA SER A 254 -35.08 -12.39 -19.28
C SER A 254 -35.89 -11.08 -19.07
N LEU A 255 -35.15 -9.96 -18.84
CA LEU A 255 -35.74 -8.65 -18.52
C LEU A 255 -35.58 -7.61 -19.64
N ILE A 256 -34.58 -7.79 -20.48
CA ILE A 256 -34.07 -6.81 -21.44
C ILE A 256 -33.88 -7.48 -22.80
N SER A 257 -34.19 -6.77 -23.88
CA SER A 257 -33.96 -7.30 -25.22
C SER A 257 -32.46 -7.44 -25.49
N PRO A 258 -32.04 -8.47 -26.25
CA PRO A 258 -30.62 -8.61 -26.65
C PRO A 258 -30.08 -7.40 -27.41
N ALA A 259 -30.94 -6.70 -28.18
CA ALA A 259 -30.58 -5.51 -28.94
C ALA A 259 -30.18 -4.35 -28.03
N ASP A 260 -30.88 -4.17 -26.90
CA ASP A 260 -30.58 -3.12 -25.92
C ASP A 260 -29.28 -3.43 -25.13
N LEU A 261 -29.03 -4.70 -24.82
CA LEU A 261 -27.75 -5.13 -24.22
C LEU A 261 -26.56 -4.87 -25.14
N VAL A 262 -26.69 -5.23 -26.42
CA VAL A 262 -25.67 -4.94 -27.45
C VAL A 262 -25.47 -3.42 -27.61
N ALA A 263 -26.52 -2.63 -27.52
CA ALA A 263 -26.43 -1.16 -27.64
C ALA A 263 -25.57 -0.54 -26.51
N ILE A 264 -25.72 -0.99 -25.26
CA ILE A 264 -24.91 -0.51 -24.14
C ILE A 264 -23.51 -1.10 -24.11
N GLU A 265 -23.30 -2.33 -24.62
CA GLU A 265 -21.98 -2.94 -24.77
C GLU A 265 -21.16 -2.23 -25.87
N THR A 266 -21.78 -1.97 -27.04
CA THR A 266 -21.13 -1.24 -28.16
C THR A 266 -20.66 0.15 -27.77
N ARG A 267 -21.39 0.82 -26.83
CA ARG A 267 -20.98 2.11 -26.25
C ARG A 267 -19.97 1.98 -25.13
N GLU A 268 -19.45 0.77 -24.87
CA GLU A 268 -18.50 0.48 -23.78
C GLU A 268 -19.02 0.91 -22.39
N LEU A 269 -20.33 0.80 -22.13
CA LEU A 269 -20.92 1.08 -20.81
C LEU A 269 -20.96 -0.17 -19.93
N ILE A 270 -20.96 -1.35 -20.55
CA ILE A 270 -20.89 -2.63 -19.84
C ILE A 270 -19.81 -3.54 -20.45
N ARG A 271 -19.42 -4.56 -19.69
CA ARG A 271 -18.51 -5.64 -20.11
C ARG A 271 -19.07 -6.98 -19.68
N VAL A 272 -19.01 -7.97 -20.57
CA VAL A 272 -19.40 -9.34 -20.24
C VAL A 272 -18.14 -10.15 -19.93
N ARG A 273 -18.13 -10.80 -18.76
CA ARG A 273 -16.98 -11.62 -18.29
C ARG A 273 -17.46 -12.97 -17.77
N PRO A 274 -16.61 -14.03 -17.80
CA PRO A 274 -16.89 -15.25 -17.06
C PRO A 274 -17.09 -14.98 -15.57
N ALA A 275 -17.98 -15.72 -14.94
CA ALA A 275 -18.21 -15.61 -13.50
C ALA A 275 -16.97 -16.06 -12.72
N GLU A 276 -16.65 -15.35 -11.64
CA GLU A 276 -15.58 -15.74 -10.70
C GLU A 276 -16.00 -16.97 -9.89
N GLU A 277 -17.29 -17.09 -9.55
CA GLU A 277 -17.89 -18.19 -8.80
C GLU A 277 -18.95 -18.93 -9.65
N GLY A 278 -19.07 -20.23 -9.49
CA GLY A 278 -20.17 -21.00 -10.08
C GLY A 278 -19.89 -21.68 -11.44
N GLY A 279 -18.66 -21.68 -11.92
CA GLY A 279 -18.20 -22.36 -13.12
C GLY A 279 -17.98 -21.43 -14.33
N ARG A 280 -17.00 -21.78 -15.17
CA ARG A 280 -16.55 -20.96 -16.32
C ARG A 280 -17.62 -20.75 -17.41
N ASP A 281 -18.72 -21.46 -17.36
CA ASP A 281 -19.81 -21.39 -18.36
C ASP A 281 -20.84 -20.29 -18.04
N ARG A 282 -20.74 -19.62 -16.87
CA ARG A 282 -21.63 -18.51 -16.52
C ARG A 282 -21.00 -17.18 -16.91
N LEU A 283 -21.74 -16.39 -17.67
CA LEU A 283 -21.34 -15.03 -18.04
C LEU A 283 -22.03 -14.04 -17.12
N HIS A 284 -21.27 -13.08 -16.61
CA HIS A 284 -21.75 -11.95 -15.83
C HIS A 284 -21.54 -10.64 -16.56
N VAL A 285 -22.50 -9.75 -16.41
CA VAL A 285 -22.46 -8.39 -16.93
C VAL A 285 -21.98 -7.46 -15.81
N HIS A 286 -20.95 -6.71 -16.11
CA HIS A 286 -20.35 -5.69 -15.25
C HIS A 286 -20.47 -4.33 -15.93
N LEU A 287 -20.50 -3.26 -15.16
CA LEU A 287 -20.29 -1.92 -15.69
C LEU A 287 -18.84 -1.80 -16.22
N ALA A 288 -18.68 -1.06 -17.30
CA ALA A 288 -17.37 -0.86 -17.90
C ALA A 288 -16.45 -0.01 -17.02
N HIS A 289 -17.05 0.85 -16.17
CA HIS A 289 -16.35 1.71 -15.23
C HIS A 289 -17.17 1.91 -13.95
N PRO A 290 -16.57 1.84 -12.76
CA PRO A 290 -17.30 1.94 -11.47
C PRO A 290 -18.14 3.22 -11.35
N LEU A 291 -17.65 4.35 -11.88
CA LEU A 291 -18.32 5.64 -11.81
C LEU A 291 -19.63 5.68 -12.60
N ILE A 292 -19.78 4.87 -13.64
CA ILE A 292 -21.06 4.76 -14.38
C ILE A 292 -22.16 4.32 -13.42
N GLY A 293 -21.87 3.31 -12.58
CA GLY A 293 -22.81 2.85 -11.58
C GLY A 293 -23.17 3.92 -10.53
N HIS A 294 -22.20 4.74 -10.14
CA HIS A 294 -22.48 5.84 -9.21
C HIS A 294 -23.37 6.91 -9.82
N ILE A 295 -23.10 7.32 -11.06
CA ILE A 295 -23.91 8.31 -11.78
C ILE A 295 -25.34 7.79 -11.94
N VAL A 296 -25.48 6.58 -12.49
CA VAL A 296 -26.79 6.00 -12.79
C VAL A 296 -27.63 5.78 -11.52
N ARG A 297 -27.02 5.26 -10.44
CA ARG A 297 -27.74 5.08 -9.16
C ARG A 297 -28.14 6.40 -8.51
N HIS A 298 -27.30 7.43 -8.62
CA HIS A 298 -27.61 8.75 -8.08
C HIS A 298 -28.81 9.40 -8.79
N ASP A 299 -28.92 9.20 -10.09
CA ASP A 299 -29.98 9.79 -10.92
C ASP A 299 -31.25 8.94 -10.92
N LEU A 300 -31.19 7.71 -10.42
CA LEU A 300 -32.33 6.79 -10.42
C LEU A 300 -33.40 7.20 -9.38
N PRO A 301 -34.63 7.49 -9.79
CA PRO A 301 -35.71 7.81 -8.85
C PRO A 301 -36.01 6.62 -7.93
N VAL A 302 -36.24 6.86 -6.65
CA VAL A 302 -36.45 5.85 -5.60
C VAL A 302 -37.57 4.84 -5.99
N LEU A 303 -38.70 5.32 -6.49
CA LEU A 303 -39.82 4.44 -6.85
C LEU A 303 -39.48 3.53 -8.03
N ARG A 304 -38.74 4.05 -9.01
CA ARG A 304 -38.23 3.26 -10.14
C ARG A 304 -37.23 2.21 -9.68
N GLY A 305 -36.32 2.58 -8.79
CA GLY A 305 -35.35 1.65 -8.17
C GLY A 305 -36.08 0.49 -7.49
N ARG A 306 -37.08 0.76 -6.66
CA ARG A 306 -37.91 -0.29 -6.01
C ARG A 306 -38.62 -1.20 -7.02
N GLN A 307 -39.15 -0.64 -8.10
CA GLN A 307 -39.79 -1.42 -9.18
C GLN A 307 -38.77 -2.36 -9.83
N TYR A 308 -37.56 -1.89 -10.11
CA TYR A 308 -36.50 -2.71 -10.71
C TYR A 308 -36.01 -3.80 -9.77
N LEU A 309 -35.87 -3.52 -8.47
CA LEU A 309 -35.57 -4.55 -7.48
C LEU A 309 -36.61 -5.65 -7.46
N GLY A 310 -37.92 -5.31 -7.55
CA GLY A 310 -38.98 -6.30 -7.67
C GLY A 310 -38.80 -7.19 -8.91
N LEU A 311 -38.54 -6.60 -10.09
CA LEU A 311 -38.28 -7.35 -11.32
C LEU A 311 -37.06 -8.27 -11.20
N LEU A 312 -36.00 -7.79 -10.59
CA LEU A 312 -34.79 -8.59 -10.35
C LEU A 312 -35.08 -9.75 -9.40
N ILE A 313 -35.79 -9.53 -8.30
CA ILE A 313 -36.19 -10.58 -7.36
C ILE A 313 -36.99 -11.67 -8.06
N GLU A 314 -37.96 -11.30 -8.89
CA GLU A 314 -38.77 -12.23 -9.70
C GLU A 314 -37.89 -13.00 -10.70
N ALA A 315 -37.00 -12.33 -11.41
CA ALA A 315 -36.10 -12.96 -12.37
C ALA A 315 -35.12 -13.96 -11.73
N TYR A 316 -34.69 -13.71 -10.48
CA TYR A 316 -33.89 -14.66 -9.71
C TYR A 316 -34.74 -15.80 -9.12
N ALA A 317 -36.07 -15.67 -9.02
CA ALA A 317 -36.93 -16.74 -8.51
C ALA A 317 -36.85 -17.93 -9.46
N GLY A 318 -36.58 -19.11 -8.92
CA GLY A 318 -36.47 -20.34 -9.73
C GLY A 318 -35.10 -20.59 -10.38
N THR A 319 -34.14 -19.70 -10.22
CA THR A 319 -32.77 -19.93 -10.67
C THR A 319 -31.87 -20.51 -9.55
N ARG A 320 -30.84 -21.27 -9.92
CA ARG A 320 -29.83 -21.72 -8.94
C ARG A 320 -28.95 -20.53 -8.61
N ARG A 321 -28.98 -20.09 -7.34
CA ARG A 321 -28.26 -18.91 -6.84
C ARG A 321 -27.01 -19.32 -6.08
N THR A 322 -25.96 -18.51 -6.21
CA THR A 322 -24.81 -18.53 -5.29
C THR A 322 -25.22 -17.96 -3.93
N ARG A 323 -24.42 -18.21 -2.88
CA ARG A 323 -24.65 -17.61 -1.55
C ARG A 323 -24.68 -16.08 -1.62
N ARG A 324 -23.81 -15.47 -2.44
CA ARG A 324 -23.79 -14.02 -2.69
C ARG A 324 -25.08 -13.51 -3.32
N GLU A 325 -25.59 -14.20 -4.34
CA GLU A 325 -26.85 -13.83 -5.00
C GLU A 325 -28.05 -14.01 -4.06
N GLN A 326 -28.06 -15.05 -3.22
CA GLN A 326 -29.10 -15.24 -2.18
C GLN A 326 -29.09 -14.08 -1.19
N ALA A 327 -27.95 -13.75 -0.62
CA ALA A 327 -27.81 -12.66 0.34
C ALA A 327 -28.27 -11.31 -0.26
N ARG A 328 -27.91 -11.05 -1.50
CA ARG A 328 -28.34 -9.85 -2.22
C ARG A 328 -29.86 -9.80 -2.45
N THR A 329 -30.43 -10.94 -2.83
CA THR A 329 -31.89 -11.03 -3.02
C THR A 329 -32.66 -10.78 -1.72
N VAL A 330 -32.16 -11.31 -0.58
CA VAL A 330 -32.74 -11.06 0.75
C VAL A 330 -32.64 -9.56 1.11
N ALA A 331 -31.49 -8.93 0.84
CA ALA A 331 -31.32 -7.48 1.07
C ALA A 331 -32.30 -6.64 0.23
N TRP A 332 -32.49 -6.97 -1.05
CA TRP A 332 -33.47 -6.30 -1.93
C TRP A 332 -34.90 -6.45 -1.45
N ARG A 333 -35.29 -7.65 -1.00
CA ARG A 333 -36.64 -7.91 -0.45
C ARG A 333 -36.92 -7.02 0.77
N LEU A 334 -35.94 -6.87 1.67
CA LEU A 334 -36.06 -5.94 2.80
C LEU A 334 -36.20 -4.48 2.32
N GLU A 335 -35.46 -4.08 1.27
CA GLU A 335 -35.48 -2.72 0.73
C GLU A 335 -36.83 -2.35 0.10
N ILE A 336 -37.49 -3.31 -0.56
CA ILE A 336 -38.86 -3.10 -1.09
C ILE A 336 -39.96 -3.28 -0.03
N GLY A 337 -39.61 -3.64 1.20
CA GLY A 337 -40.55 -3.79 2.32
C GLY A 337 -41.16 -5.18 2.48
N GLU A 338 -40.59 -6.18 1.83
CA GLU A 338 -40.95 -7.59 2.10
C GLU A 338 -40.19 -8.07 3.33
N THR A 339 -40.77 -9.11 4.00
CA THR A 339 -40.16 -9.71 5.17
C THR A 339 -39.68 -11.14 4.82
N PRO A 340 -38.40 -11.40 4.57
CA PRO A 340 -37.83 -12.73 4.39
C PRO A 340 -38.02 -13.55 5.65
N THR A 341 -38.03 -14.89 5.54
CA THR A 341 -38.18 -15.79 6.69
C THR A 341 -37.01 -15.64 7.69
N ALA A 342 -37.22 -16.04 8.94
CA ALA A 342 -36.18 -16.03 9.98
C ALA A 342 -34.93 -16.80 9.56
N THR A 343 -35.09 -17.93 8.89
CA THR A 343 -33.97 -18.75 8.39
C THR A 343 -33.19 -18.02 7.30
N GLU A 344 -33.87 -17.42 6.31
CA GLU A 344 -33.22 -16.66 5.24
C GLU A 344 -32.44 -15.46 5.79
N LEU A 345 -33.00 -14.76 6.78
CA LEU A 345 -32.32 -13.65 7.44
C LEU A 345 -31.07 -14.12 8.18
N LEU A 346 -31.16 -15.18 8.94
CA LEU A 346 -30.06 -15.71 9.74
C LEU A 346 -28.92 -16.24 8.85
N GLU A 347 -29.25 -17.04 7.83
CA GLU A 347 -28.25 -17.54 6.86
C GLU A 347 -27.57 -16.39 6.10
N THR A 348 -28.35 -15.39 5.70
CA THR A 348 -27.82 -14.20 5.03
C THR A 348 -26.91 -13.38 5.95
N ALA A 349 -27.34 -13.16 7.19
CA ALA A 349 -26.53 -12.43 8.16
C ALA A 349 -25.19 -13.16 8.46
N ARG A 350 -25.23 -14.50 8.59
CA ARG A 350 -24.02 -15.32 8.76
C ARG A 350 -23.09 -15.24 7.55
N TYR A 351 -23.65 -15.32 6.33
CA TYR A 351 -22.86 -15.17 5.10
C TYR A 351 -22.20 -13.78 5.02
N LEU A 352 -22.97 -12.71 5.24
CA LEU A 352 -22.46 -11.34 5.20
C LEU A 352 -21.41 -11.09 6.30
N TYR A 353 -21.61 -11.66 7.48
CA TYR A 353 -20.64 -11.64 8.56
C TYR A 353 -19.35 -12.36 8.15
N GLY A 354 -19.45 -13.53 7.52
CA GLY A 354 -18.31 -14.30 7.03
C GLY A 354 -17.50 -13.55 5.94
N VAL A 355 -18.17 -12.82 5.04
CA VAL A 355 -17.51 -11.98 4.03
C VAL A 355 -17.18 -10.56 4.55
N GLN A 356 -17.38 -10.34 5.86
CA GLN A 356 -17.03 -9.08 6.56
C GLN A 356 -17.82 -7.83 6.12
N ASP A 357 -18.98 -7.99 5.50
CA ASP A 357 -19.93 -6.86 5.36
C ASP A 357 -20.72 -6.67 6.67
N LEU A 358 -20.00 -6.18 7.70
CA LEU A 358 -20.56 -6.06 9.05
C LEU A 358 -21.78 -5.13 9.12
N LYS A 359 -21.83 -4.10 8.27
CA LYS A 359 -22.94 -3.15 8.22
C LYS A 359 -24.21 -3.80 7.70
N ALA A 360 -24.12 -4.55 6.60
CA ALA A 360 -25.27 -5.29 6.06
C ALA A 360 -25.65 -6.46 6.97
N ALA A 361 -24.66 -7.22 7.46
CA ALA A 361 -24.87 -8.31 8.41
C ALA A 361 -25.61 -7.84 9.65
N GLY A 362 -25.20 -6.73 10.27
CA GLY A 362 -25.82 -6.15 11.47
C GLY A 362 -27.28 -5.79 11.25
N ARG A 363 -27.61 -5.09 10.16
CA ARG A 363 -28.99 -4.76 9.84
C ARG A 363 -29.88 -6.00 9.69
N ILE A 364 -29.38 -7.03 9.02
CA ILE A 364 -30.15 -8.27 8.78
C ILE A 364 -30.29 -9.09 10.05
N ALA A 365 -29.21 -9.23 10.86
CA ALA A 365 -29.25 -9.92 12.13
C ALA A 365 -30.18 -9.21 13.13
N GLN A 366 -30.15 -7.88 13.21
CA GLN A 366 -31.05 -7.08 14.00
C GLN A 366 -32.51 -7.28 13.60
N THR A 367 -32.80 -7.32 12.30
CA THR A 367 -34.15 -7.60 11.78
C THR A 367 -34.60 -8.99 12.19
N SER A 368 -33.74 -10.01 12.10
CA SER A 368 -34.03 -11.38 12.54
C SER A 368 -34.34 -11.42 14.03
N TRP A 369 -33.58 -10.72 14.86
CA TRP A 369 -33.80 -10.64 16.30
C TRP A 369 -35.10 -9.93 16.67
N LEU A 370 -35.30 -8.70 16.17
CA LEU A 370 -36.44 -7.88 16.56
C LEU A 370 -37.78 -8.33 15.99
N HIS A 371 -37.78 -8.87 14.76
CA HIS A 371 -39.04 -9.27 14.09
C HIS A 371 -39.48 -10.68 14.45
N TYR A 372 -38.53 -11.60 14.69
CA TYR A 372 -38.79 -12.99 14.96
C TYR A 372 -38.45 -13.45 16.40
N GLU A 373 -38.02 -12.50 17.26
CA GLU A 373 -37.55 -12.81 18.62
C GLU A 373 -36.45 -13.89 18.64
N SER A 374 -35.67 -13.98 17.57
CA SER A 374 -34.67 -15.03 17.35
C SER A 374 -33.49 -14.86 18.29
N VAL A 375 -33.31 -15.75 19.24
CA VAL A 375 -32.15 -15.77 20.14
C VAL A 375 -30.84 -15.89 19.34
N GLU A 376 -30.80 -16.72 18.29
CA GLU A 376 -29.63 -16.86 17.42
C GLU A 376 -29.36 -15.58 16.63
N GLY A 377 -30.44 -14.90 16.17
CA GLY A 377 -30.33 -13.60 15.51
C GLY A 377 -29.74 -12.54 16.44
N GLY A 378 -30.21 -12.49 17.69
CA GLY A 378 -29.68 -11.58 18.70
C GLY A 378 -28.24 -11.86 19.10
N LEU A 379 -27.84 -13.11 19.26
CA LEU A 379 -26.45 -13.51 19.51
C LEU A 379 -25.52 -13.12 18.34
N LEU A 380 -25.96 -13.40 17.11
CA LEU A 380 -25.21 -13.00 15.93
C LEU A 380 -25.07 -11.47 15.84
N TYR A 381 -26.15 -10.73 16.14
CA TYR A 381 -26.11 -9.27 16.16
C TYR A 381 -25.14 -8.75 17.23
N ALA A 382 -25.17 -9.32 18.44
CA ALA A 382 -24.21 -8.98 19.48
C ALA A 382 -22.76 -9.26 19.04
N HIS A 383 -22.50 -10.39 18.38
CA HIS A 383 -21.16 -10.69 17.82
C HIS A 383 -20.74 -9.68 16.75
N ILE A 384 -21.67 -9.23 15.91
CA ILE A 384 -21.37 -8.20 14.89
C ILE A 384 -21.06 -6.85 15.56
N LEU A 385 -21.80 -6.46 16.60
CA LEU A 385 -21.53 -5.26 17.38
C LEU A 385 -20.15 -5.33 18.07
N ILE A 386 -19.79 -6.47 18.64
CA ILE A 386 -18.45 -6.70 19.18
C ILE A 386 -17.41 -6.53 18.07
N SER A 387 -17.66 -7.03 16.85
CA SER A 387 -16.77 -6.88 15.70
C SER A 387 -16.61 -5.44 15.24
N GLN A 388 -17.61 -4.61 15.48
CA GLN A 388 -17.59 -3.16 15.22
C GLN A 388 -17.05 -2.34 16.39
N ALA A 389 -16.58 -3.00 17.48
CA ALA A 389 -16.20 -2.40 18.75
C ALA A 389 -17.32 -1.64 19.47
N ASP A 390 -18.56 -1.86 19.13
CA ASP A 390 -19.72 -1.36 19.86
C ASP A 390 -20.04 -2.32 21.03
N PHE A 391 -19.21 -2.28 22.06
CA PHE A 391 -19.35 -3.15 23.23
C PHE A 391 -20.58 -2.79 24.06
N ASP A 392 -20.93 -1.50 24.15
CA ASP A 392 -22.10 -1.06 24.91
C ASP A 392 -23.39 -1.57 24.26
N GLY A 393 -23.50 -1.45 22.93
CA GLY A 393 -24.58 -2.02 22.16
C GLY A 393 -24.65 -3.54 22.29
N ALA A 394 -23.52 -4.23 22.25
CA ALA A 394 -23.45 -5.68 22.42
C ALA A 394 -23.93 -6.12 23.81
N PHE A 395 -23.49 -5.46 24.88
CA PHE A 395 -23.94 -5.75 26.25
C PHE A 395 -25.43 -5.49 26.44
N ALA A 396 -25.98 -4.42 25.82
CA ALA A 396 -27.41 -4.17 25.84
C ALA A 396 -28.18 -5.31 25.23
N VAL A 397 -27.82 -5.75 24.03
CA VAL A 397 -28.45 -6.89 23.33
C VAL A 397 -28.34 -8.19 24.14
N LEU A 398 -27.16 -8.48 24.71
CA LEU A 398 -26.95 -9.68 25.54
C LEU A 398 -27.72 -9.60 26.87
N GLY A 399 -27.94 -8.39 27.39
CA GLY A 399 -28.81 -8.13 28.53
C GLY A 399 -30.26 -8.47 28.23
N ASP A 400 -30.83 -7.92 27.16
CA ASP A 400 -32.20 -8.18 26.70
C ASP A 400 -32.40 -9.66 26.40
N LEU A 401 -31.46 -10.35 25.78
CA LEU A 401 -31.52 -11.78 25.53
C LEU A 401 -31.53 -12.58 26.81
N ARG A 402 -30.81 -12.18 27.84
CA ARG A 402 -30.79 -12.83 29.13
C ARG A 402 -32.12 -12.66 29.89
N GLU A 403 -32.76 -11.52 29.76
CA GLU A 403 -34.07 -11.24 30.36
C GLU A 403 -35.17 -12.02 29.65
N THR A 404 -35.16 -12.08 28.33
CA THR A 404 -36.23 -12.70 27.54
C THR A 404 -36.11 -14.21 27.41
N ALA A 405 -34.90 -14.75 27.15
CA ALA A 405 -34.61 -16.14 26.92
C ALA A 405 -34.12 -16.92 28.16
N GLY A 406 -33.84 -16.19 29.25
CA GLY A 406 -33.24 -16.71 30.48
C GLY A 406 -31.73 -16.95 30.38
N PRO A 407 -31.12 -17.49 31.45
CA PRO A 407 -29.67 -17.74 31.45
C PRO A 407 -29.32 -18.90 30.48
N ARG A 408 -28.43 -18.59 29.55
CA ARG A 408 -27.90 -19.56 28.55
C ARG A 408 -26.41 -19.43 28.49
N THR A 409 -25.74 -20.57 28.39
CA THR A 409 -24.25 -20.60 28.29
C THR A 409 -23.73 -19.79 27.13
N GLU A 410 -24.42 -19.78 25.97
CA GLU A 410 -23.99 -18.98 24.79
C GLU A 410 -24.01 -17.47 25.04
N ILE A 411 -25.00 -16.99 25.83
CA ILE A 411 -25.09 -15.56 26.21
C ILE A 411 -23.93 -15.20 27.13
N ASP A 412 -23.64 -16.04 28.11
CA ASP A 412 -22.55 -15.81 29.05
C ASP A 412 -21.17 -15.92 28.35
N LEU A 413 -20.99 -16.87 27.45
CA LEU A 413 -19.77 -16.96 26.62
C LEU A 413 -19.58 -15.76 25.68
N SER A 414 -20.66 -15.21 25.12
CA SER A 414 -20.59 -13.98 24.31
C SER A 414 -20.19 -12.76 25.17
N ARG A 415 -20.64 -12.71 26.43
CA ARG A 415 -20.18 -11.67 27.38
C ARG A 415 -18.71 -11.83 27.73
N VAL A 416 -18.27 -13.07 27.98
CA VAL A 416 -16.85 -13.39 28.21
C VAL A 416 -16.01 -12.91 27.05
N ARG A 417 -16.40 -13.21 25.82
CA ARG A 417 -15.71 -12.76 24.62
C ARG A 417 -15.61 -11.23 24.57
N ALA A 418 -16.71 -10.52 24.80
CA ALA A 418 -16.73 -9.07 24.81
C ALA A 418 -15.75 -8.49 25.85
N TRP A 419 -15.71 -9.05 27.06
CA TRP A 419 -14.78 -8.62 28.11
C TRP A 419 -13.33 -8.91 27.77
N ILE A 420 -13.01 -10.06 27.19
CA ILE A 420 -11.63 -10.39 26.72
C ILE A 420 -11.15 -9.33 25.75
N LEU A 421 -12.00 -8.96 24.79
CA LEU A 421 -11.65 -8.01 23.74
C LEU A 421 -11.57 -6.55 24.24
N GLN A 422 -12.28 -6.23 25.33
CA GLN A 422 -12.08 -4.96 26.08
C GLN A 422 -10.84 -4.97 26.97
N GLY A 423 -10.14 -6.11 27.12
CA GLY A 423 -9.02 -6.24 28.07
C GLY A 423 -9.43 -6.46 29.53
N ARG A 424 -10.73 -6.69 29.79
CA ARG A 424 -11.29 -6.98 31.11
C ARG A 424 -11.18 -8.47 31.44
N LEU A 425 -9.91 -8.93 31.55
CA LEU A 425 -9.60 -10.36 31.62
C LEU A 425 -10.02 -10.98 32.94
N GLU A 426 -10.04 -10.22 34.05
CA GLU A 426 -10.42 -10.72 35.38
C GLU A 426 -11.92 -11.02 35.45
N GLU A 427 -12.78 -10.14 34.92
CA GLU A 427 -14.22 -10.37 34.86
C GLU A 427 -14.58 -11.53 33.94
N ALA A 428 -13.84 -11.70 32.85
CA ALA A 428 -13.99 -12.82 31.94
C ALA A 428 -13.65 -14.16 32.64
N GLU A 429 -12.54 -14.23 33.39
CA GLU A 429 -12.17 -15.42 34.19
C GLU A 429 -13.22 -15.80 35.22
N LEU A 430 -13.69 -14.80 36.00
CA LEU A 430 -14.70 -15.03 37.05
C LEU A 430 -15.98 -15.66 36.49
N LEU A 431 -16.42 -15.25 35.29
CA LEU A 431 -17.61 -15.84 34.69
C LEU A 431 -17.30 -17.23 34.12
N LEU A 432 -16.09 -17.47 33.60
CA LEU A 432 -15.66 -18.77 33.08
C LEU A 432 -15.49 -19.84 34.17
N ASP A 433 -15.20 -19.47 35.43
CA ASP A 433 -15.05 -20.44 36.54
C ASP A 433 -16.33 -21.25 36.76
N GLY A 434 -17.50 -20.70 36.41
CA GLY A 434 -18.79 -21.37 36.49
C GLY A 434 -19.18 -22.15 35.21
N LEU A 435 -18.41 -22.07 34.14
CA LEU A 435 -18.72 -22.59 32.82
C LEU A 435 -17.73 -23.69 32.43
N GLY A 436 -18.23 -24.83 31.92
CA GLY A 436 -17.42 -25.90 31.39
C GLY A 436 -17.60 -26.12 29.89
N GLY A 437 -16.73 -26.98 29.32
CA GLY A 437 -16.80 -27.40 27.91
C GLY A 437 -15.77 -26.71 27.02
N ALA A 438 -15.56 -27.26 25.84
CA ALA A 438 -14.49 -26.89 24.89
C ALA A 438 -14.46 -25.40 24.55
N ARG A 439 -15.62 -24.76 24.44
CA ARG A 439 -15.71 -23.30 24.16
C ARG A 439 -15.25 -22.46 25.34
N SER A 440 -15.50 -22.92 26.57
CA SER A 440 -14.93 -22.27 27.77
C SER A 440 -13.42 -22.41 27.84
N ASP A 441 -12.89 -23.59 27.45
CA ASP A 441 -11.45 -23.84 27.41
C ASP A 441 -10.75 -23.03 26.32
N LEU A 442 -11.42 -22.82 25.18
CA LEU A 442 -10.97 -21.89 24.15
C LEU A 442 -10.82 -20.46 24.70
N TYR A 443 -11.81 -19.95 25.43
CA TYR A 443 -11.72 -18.61 26.01
C TYR A 443 -10.69 -18.55 27.15
N ARG A 444 -10.45 -19.61 27.90
CA ARG A 444 -9.31 -19.71 28.83
C ARG A 444 -7.96 -19.64 28.10
N ALA A 445 -7.85 -20.29 26.93
CA ALA A 445 -6.67 -20.20 26.09
C ALA A 445 -6.48 -18.77 25.54
N MET A 446 -7.57 -18.10 25.14
CA MET A 446 -7.52 -16.68 24.72
C MET A 446 -7.01 -15.78 25.86
N ILE A 447 -7.55 -15.92 27.05
CA ILE A 447 -7.11 -15.14 28.22
C ILE A 447 -5.63 -15.39 28.52
N ALA A 448 -5.18 -16.66 28.50
CA ALA A 448 -3.77 -16.99 28.68
C ALA A 448 -2.88 -16.34 27.62
N TYR A 449 -3.31 -16.35 26.36
CA TYR A 449 -2.61 -15.70 25.25
C TYR A 449 -2.45 -14.19 25.48
N PHE A 450 -3.53 -13.50 25.83
CA PHE A 450 -3.49 -12.04 26.10
C PHE A 450 -2.72 -11.67 27.37
N LYS A 451 -2.67 -12.58 28.34
CA LYS A 451 -1.79 -12.43 29.52
C LYS A 451 -0.32 -12.72 29.21
N GLY A 452 0.00 -13.23 28.00
CA GLY A 452 1.34 -13.63 27.61
C GLY A 452 1.80 -14.96 28.20
N ASP A 453 0.89 -15.79 28.72
CA ASP A 453 1.18 -17.13 29.19
C ASP A 453 1.09 -18.12 28.03
N PHE A 454 2.15 -18.12 27.21
CA PHE A 454 2.19 -18.93 26.00
C PHE A 454 2.24 -20.43 26.28
N LEU A 455 2.85 -20.84 27.38
CA LEU A 455 2.90 -22.26 27.77
C LEU A 455 1.48 -22.80 28.02
N ARG A 456 0.68 -22.09 28.81
CA ARG A 456 -0.70 -22.46 29.08
C ARG A 456 -1.55 -22.40 27.82
N THR A 457 -1.31 -21.41 26.94
CA THR A 457 -2.00 -21.31 25.65
C THR A 457 -1.73 -22.53 24.79
N LEU A 458 -0.46 -22.95 24.67
CA LEU A 458 -0.06 -24.14 23.90
C LEU A 458 -0.72 -25.42 24.43
N ASP A 459 -0.78 -25.60 25.74
CA ASP A 459 -1.40 -26.77 26.36
C ASP A 459 -2.90 -26.83 26.06
N LEU A 460 -3.65 -25.76 26.35
CA LEU A 460 -5.10 -25.72 26.16
C LEU A 460 -5.48 -25.83 24.66
N THR A 461 -4.81 -25.11 23.78
CA THR A 461 -5.11 -25.16 22.34
C THR A 461 -4.69 -26.48 21.70
N GLY A 462 -3.59 -27.08 22.16
CA GLY A 462 -3.11 -28.38 21.71
C GLY A 462 -4.09 -29.52 22.04
N GLU A 463 -4.80 -29.46 23.18
CA GLU A 463 -5.88 -30.38 23.55
C GLU A 463 -7.10 -30.17 22.65
N LEU A 464 -7.56 -28.92 22.48
CA LEU A 464 -8.72 -28.58 21.66
C LEU A 464 -8.57 -29.02 20.21
N ILE A 465 -7.39 -28.86 19.61
CA ILE A 465 -7.14 -29.26 18.22
C ILE A 465 -7.22 -30.78 18.03
N ARG A 466 -6.83 -31.56 19.05
CA ARG A 466 -6.85 -33.04 18.98
C ARG A 466 -8.27 -33.61 19.09
N ASP A 467 -9.10 -33.00 19.92
CA ASP A 467 -10.37 -33.59 20.33
C ASP A 467 -11.59 -32.97 19.60
N GLU A 468 -11.49 -31.72 19.14
CA GLU A 468 -12.61 -30.99 18.56
C GLU A 468 -12.65 -31.04 17.02
N ARG A 469 -13.87 -31.11 16.48
CA ARG A 469 -14.17 -31.00 15.06
C ARG A 469 -15.09 -29.79 14.85
N GLY A 470 -14.75 -28.89 13.91
CA GLY A 470 -15.58 -27.74 13.56
C GLY A 470 -14.96 -26.39 13.93
N GLU A 471 -15.81 -25.41 14.26
CA GLU A 471 -15.40 -23.99 14.46
C GLU A 471 -14.40 -23.83 15.61
N SER A 472 -14.63 -24.45 16.76
CA SER A 472 -13.72 -24.32 17.93
C SER A 472 -12.31 -24.82 17.65
N ARG A 473 -12.16 -25.86 16.81
CA ARG A 473 -10.85 -26.35 16.38
C ARG A 473 -10.09 -25.31 15.57
N ALA A 474 -10.78 -24.67 14.66
CA ALA A 474 -10.17 -23.66 13.81
C ALA A 474 -9.82 -22.39 14.60
N GLU A 475 -10.68 -21.97 15.52
CA GLU A 475 -10.41 -20.88 16.45
C GLU A 475 -9.22 -21.20 17.36
N ALA A 476 -9.14 -22.39 17.91
CA ALA A 476 -8.00 -22.84 18.71
C ALA A 476 -6.69 -22.85 17.91
N ALA A 477 -6.76 -23.21 16.60
CA ALA A 477 -5.60 -23.19 15.71
C ALA A 477 -4.99 -21.80 15.56
N LEU A 478 -5.80 -20.75 15.52
CA LEU A 478 -5.29 -19.36 15.41
C LEU A 478 -4.49 -18.95 16.65
N PHE A 479 -5.00 -19.24 17.85
CA PHE A 479 -4.28 -18.97 19.10
C PHE A 479 -3.04 -19.86 19.25
N LEU A 480 -3.13 -21.13 18.81
CA LEU A 480 -1.97 -22.01 18.77
C LEU A 480 -0.87 -21.44 17.86
N MET A 481 -1.22 -20.96 16.67
CA MET A 481 -0.26 -20.35 15.74
C MET A 481 0.41 -19.13 16.36
N GLY A 482 -0.37 -18.23 16.97
CA GLY A 482 0.17 -17.06 17.67
C GLY A 482 1.13 -17.46 18.80
N ALA A 483 0.71 -18.38 19.67
CA ALA A 483 1.54 -18.86 20.76
C ALA A 483 2.82 -19.58 20.28
N LEU A 484 2.75 -20.35 19.19
CA LEU A 484 3.92 -20.97 18.55
C LEU A 484 4.90 -19.92 18.00
N CYS A 485 4.42 -18.84 17.40
CA CYS A 485 5.29 -17.75 16.93
C CYS A 485 6.03 -17.09 18.12
N HIS A 486 5.31 -16.75 19.18
CA HIS A 486 5.91 -16.22 20.40
C HIS A 486 6.88 -17.21 21.05
N ALA A 487 6.56 -18.51 21.05
CA ALA A 487 7.45 -19.57 21.54
C ALA A 487 8.68 -19.82 20.66
N GLY A 488 8.85 -19.06 19.55
CA GLY A 488 9.97 -19.24 18.63
C GLY A 488 9.86 -20.45 17.71
N ARG A 489 8.62 -20.95 17.48
CA ARG A 489 8.30 -22.13 16.68
C ARG A 489 7.45 -21.79 15.42
N PRO A 490 7.86 -20.80 14.59
CA PRO A 490 7.06 -20.35 13.47
C PRO A 490 6.86 -21.42 12.39
N LEU A 491 7.78 -22.36 12.22
CA LEU A 491 7.62 -23.46 11.26
C LEU A 491 6.51 -24.43 11.68
N ASP A 492 6.32 -24.62 12.99
CA ASP A 492 5.20 -25.40 13.51
C ASP A 492 3.87 -24.65 13.31
N ALA A 493 3.87 -23.32 13.49
CA ALA A 493 2.70 -22.48 13.22
C ALA A 493 2.27 -22.55 11.72
N ILE A 494 3.23 -22.53 10.79
CA ILE A 494 2.95 -22.71 9.35
C ILE A 494 2.28 -24.07 9.10
N ARG A 495 2.78 -25.14 9.72
CA ARG A 495 2.17 -26.48 9.59
C ARG A 495 0.75 -26.52 10.15
N VAL A 496 0.48 -25.86 11.28
CA VAL A 496 -0.89 -25.77 11.83
C VAL A 496 -1.83 -25.10 10.83
N TYR A 497 -1.40 -24.04 10.14
CA TYR A 497 -2.20 -23.42 9.10
C TYR A 497 -2.50 -24.40 7.96
N GLU A 498 -1.46 -25.04 7.42
CA GLU A 498 -1.57 -25.98 6.30
C GLU A 498 -2.48 -27.19 6.62
N ASP A 499 -2.40 -27.73 7.84
CA ASP A 499 -3.13 -28.92 8.26
C ASP A 499 -4.58 -28.64 8.70
N VAL A 500 -4.85 -27.45 9.25
CA VAL A 500 -6.14 -27.17 9.90
C VAL A 500 -6.95 -26.11 9.17
N LEU A 501 -6.30 -25.08 8.59
CA LEU A 501 -6.96 -23.87 8.09
C LEU A 501 -6.93 -23.75 6.58
N ALA A 502 -5.88 -24.21 5.90
CA ALA A 502 -5.76 -24.07 4.46
C ALA A 502 -6.89 -24.78 3.69
N GLY A 503 -7.45 -24.06 2.71
CA GLY A 503 -8.48 -24.61 1.82
C GLY A 503 -9.88 -24.77 2.47
N ARG A 504 -10.11 -24.23 3.65
CA ARG A 504 -11.46 -24.14 4.23
C ARG A 504 -12.22 -22.99 3.54
N ASP A 505 -13.29 -23.35 2.85
CA ASP A 505 -14.22 -22.43 2.18
C ASP A 505 -15.25 -21.82 3.16
N ASP A 506 -15.00 -21.99 4.45
CA ASP A 506 -15.89 -21.53 5.50
C ASP A 506 -15.60 -20.06 5.79
N GLY A 507 -16.32 -19.15 5.13
CA GLY A 507 -16.35 -17.71 5.44
C GLY A 507 -16.70 -17.35 6.89
N CYS A 508 -16.48 -18.30 7.81
CA CYS A 508 -16.86 -18.28 9.21
C CYS A 508 -15.71 -18.02 10.18
N LEU A 509 -14.44 -17.98 9.71
CA LEU A 509 -13.27 -17.83 10.58
C LEU A 509 -12.72 -16.42 10.60
N VAL A 510 -13.59 -15.44 10.72
CA VAL A 510 -13.16 -14.11 11.08
C VAL A 510 -13.30 -13.94 12.59
N LEU A 511 -12.27 -14.34 13.26
CA LEU A 511 -12.07 -13.90 14.64
C LEU A 511 -11.61 -12.46 14.65
N HIS A 512 -11.97 -11.76 15.70
CA HIS A 512 -11.53 -10.38 15.95
C HIS A 512 -10.01 -10.21 16.02
N GLU A 513 -9.24 -11.26 15.95
CA GLU A 513 -7.80 -11.28 16.18
C GLU A 513 -6.96 -11.56 14.95
N GLY A 514 -7.56 -11.72 13.81
CA GLY A 514 -6.89 -11.97 12.55
C GLY A 514 -7.68 -12.95 11.69
N SER A 515 -7.56 -12.81 10.37
CA SER A 515 -7.89 -13.89 9.48
C SER A 515 -6.85 -15.01 9.64
N ALA A 516 -7.18 -16.20 9.22
CA ALA A 516 -6.21 -17.29 9.20
C ALA A 516 -4.96 -16.91 8.39
N GLU A 517 -5.15 -16.15 7.32
CA GLU A 517 -4.12 -15.63 6.44
C GLU A 517 -3.22 -14.60 7.13
N GLU A 518 -3.78 -13.72 7.99
CA GLU A 518 -3.00 -12.75 8.77
C GLU A 518 -2.09 -13.47 9.79
N MET A 519 -2.61 -14.48 10.48
CA MET A 519 -1.83 -15.29 11.40
C MET A 519 -0.77 -16.12 10.67
N TYR A 520 -1.09 -16.64 9.48
CA TYR A 520 -0.14 -17.33 8.61
C TYR A 520 0.98 -16.39 8.16
N ALA A 521 0.64 -15.18 7.73
CA ALA A 521 1.64 -14.18 7.37
C ALA A 521 2.55 -13.80 8.54
N GLY A 522 2.02 -13.71 9.77
CA GLY A 522 2.82 -13.51 10.99
C GLY A 522 3.80 -14.68 11.23
N ALA A 523 3.37 -15.92 10.97
CA ALA A 523 4.24 -17.08 11.05
C ALA A 523 5.33 -17.08 9.95
N LEU A 524 4.99 -16.70 8.73
CA LEU A 524 5.94 -16.50 7.63
C LEU A 524 6.98 -15.42 7.98
N GLN A 525 6.53 -14.29 8.53
CA GLN A 525 7.40 -13.20 8.98
C GLN A 525 8.41 -13.70 10.02
N ALA A 526 7.94 -14.38 11.06
CA ALA A 526 8.79 -14.93 12.12
C ALA A 526 9.75 -16.02 11.61
N ALA A 527 9.35 -16.80 10.59
CA ALA A 527 10.18 -17.79 9.92
C ALA A 527 11.24 -17.17 8.99
N GLY A 528 11.13 -15.88 8.64
CA GLY A 528 12.04 -15.18 7.72
C GLY A 528 11.62 -15.25 6.25
N ARG A 529 10.36 -15.56 5.95
CA ARG A 529 9.76 -15.53 4.60
C ARG A 529 9.05 -14.19 4.40
N LEU A 530 9.81 -13.06 4.49
CA LEU A 530 9.25 -11.71 4.58
C LEU A 530 8.47 -11.30 3.32
N GLU A 531 8.99 -11.59 2.13
CA GLU A 531 8.33 -11.26 0.86
C GLU A 531 6.99 -11.97 0.72
N GLU A 532 6.93 -13.24 1.12
CA GLU A 532 5.69 -14.02 1.09
C GLU A 532 4.67 -13.50 2.12
N ALA A 533 5.13 -13.15 3.32
CA ALA A 533 4.29 -12.55 4.35
C ALA A 533 3.66 -11.24 3.87
N ILE A 534 4.45 -10.37 3.25
CA ILE A 534 4.00 -9.09 2.70
C ILE A 534 2.98 -9.32 1.58
N ALA A 535 3.23 -10.25 0.66
CA ALA A 535 2.32 -10.55 -0.43
C ALA A 535 0.93 -10.99 0.07
N VAL A 536 0.88 -11.85 1.10
CA VAL A 536 -0.37 -12.28 1.74
C VAL A 536 -1.06 -11.08 2.40
N LEU A 537 -0.31 -10.27 3.17
CA LEU A 537 -0.88 -9.13 3.89
C LEU A 537 -1.36 -8.00 2.97
N GLU A 538 -0.68 -7.75 1.86
CA GLU A 538 -1.13 -6.79 0.84
C GLU A 538 -2.45 -7.23 0.20
N ALA A 539 -2.60 -8.52 -0.12
CA ALA A 539 -3.85 -9.06 -0.65
C ALA A 539 -5.00 -8.92 0.35
N GLU A 540 -4.75 -9.27 1.62
CA GLU A 540 -5.71 -9.14 2.71
C GLU A 540 -6.10 -7.68 3.00
N TYR A 541 -5.12 -6.78 3.02
CA TYR A 541 -5.35 -5.35 3.22
C TYR A 541 -6.18 -4.76 2.06
N ALA A 542 -5.82 -5.08 0.82
CA ALA A 542 -6.56 -4.63 -0.35
C ALA A 542 -8.01 -5.16 -0.36
N ALA A 543 -8.23 -6.40 0.10
CA ALA A 543 -9.57 -6.96 0.25
C ALA A 543 -10.39 -6.19 1.31
N ALA A 544 -9.80 -5.86 2.46
CA ALA A 544 -10.47 -5.09 3.51
C ALA A 544 -10.87 -3.70 3.02
N VAL A 545 -9.98 -3.01 2.31
CA VAL A 545 -10.24 -1.68 1.73
C VAL A 545 -11.37 -1.75 0.70
N ARG A 546 -11.31 -2.72 -0.24
CA ARG A 546 -12.37 -2.90 -1.26
C ARG A 546 -13.74 -3.15 -0.65
N ASN A 547 -13.79 -3.94 0.41
CA ASN A 547 -15.04 -4.29 1.08
C ASN A 547 -15.49 -3.25 2.12
N ARG A 548 -14.79 -2.12 2.24
CA ARG A 548 -15.07 -1.02 3.19
C ARG A 548 -15.19 -1.50 4.65
N GLN A 549 -14.28 -2.37 5.04
CA GLN A 549 -14.27 -2.98 6.36
C GLN A 549 -13.50 -2.10 7.35
N ALA A 550 -14.11 -1.00 7.77
CA ALA A 550 -13.50 -0.08 8.74
C ALA A 550 -13.09 -0.83 10.02
N GLY A 551 -11.85 -0.62 10.45
CA GLY A 551 -11.25 -1.29 11.61
C GLY A 551 -10.44 -2.55 11.25
N LEU A 552 -10.87 -3.35 10.28
CA LEU A 552 -10.10 -4.49 9.77
C LEU A 552 -8.94 -4.05 8.88
N ASP A 553 -9.18 -3.04 8.03
CA ASP A 553 -8.14 -2.41 7.24
C ASP A 553 -7.05 -1.81 8.14
N ALA A 554 -7.41 -1.13 9.23
CA ALA A 554 -6.46 -0.61 10.20
C ALA A 554 -5.62 -1.72 10.85
N ARG A 555 -6.24 -2.82 11.25
CA ARG A 555 -5.55 -3.95 11.88
C ARG A 555 -4.64 -4.68 10.89
N ARG A 556 -5.12 -4.97 9.69
CA ARG A 556 -4.32 -5.58 8.61
C ARG A 556 -3.18 -4.65 8.18
N GLY A 557 -3.44 -3.33 8.20
CA GLY A 557 -2.40 -2.32 8.03
C GLY A 557 -1.30 -2.40 9.08
N LEU A 558 -1.63 -2.67 10.36
CA LEU A 558 -0.63 -2.88 11.40
C LEU A 558 0.23 -4.13 11.16
N ALA A 559 -0.38 -5.24 10.76
CA ALA A 559 0.35 -6.46 10.44
C ALA A 559 1.27 -6.26 9.23
N LEU A 560 0.77 -5.64 8.16
CA LEU A 560 1.56 -5.31 6.97
C LEU A 560 2.70 -4.34 7.30
N GLY A 561 2.42 -3.29 8.06
CA GLY A 561 3.44 -2.35 8.53
C GLY A 561 4.52 -3.02 9.36
N SER A 562 4.19 -4.01 10.20
CA SER A 562 5.15 -4.79 10.97
C SER A 562 6.11 -5.58 10.07
N ALA A 563 5.58 -6.27 9.06
CA ALA A 563 6.39 -7.03 8.10
C ALA A 563 7.29 -6.10 7.25
N LEU A 564 6.76 -4.95 6.83
CA LEU A 564 7.54 -3.92 6.12
C LEU A 564 8.66 -3.34 6.99
N LEU A 565 8.41 -3.15 8.29
CA LEU A 565 9.45 -2.67 9.22
C LEU A 565 10.60 -3.68 9.37
N ASP A 566 10.30 -4.97 9.46
CA ASP A 566 11.30 -6.03 9.51
C ASP A 566 12.07 -6.15 8.18
N MET A 567 11.43 -5.89 7.03
CA MET A 567 12.10 -5.79 5.73
C MET A 567 13.01 -4.55 5.62
N GLY A 568 12.77 -3.51 6.43
CA GLY A 568 13.53 -2.26 6.43
C GLY A 568 12.84 -1.10 5.72
N GLU A 569 11.58 -1.25 5.32
CA GLU A 569 10.78 -0.20 4.65
C GLU A 569 10.04 0.69 5.67
N ALA A 570 10.79 1.28 6.61
CA ALA A 570 10.25 2.00 7.75
C ALA A 570 9.29 3.16 7.37
N ARG A 571 9.50 3.83 6.22
CA ARG A 571 8.63 4.91 5.74
C ARG A 571 7.26 4.35 5.33
N ARG A 572 7.23 3.29 4.53
CA ARG A 572 5.97 2.62 4.15
C ARG A 572 5.25 2.05 5.38
N ALA A 573 6.00 1.43 6.30
CA ALA A 573 5.45 0.92 7.54
C ALA A 573 4.78 2.02 8.38
N LEU A 574 5.42 3.20 8.49
CA LEU A 574 4.89 4.36 9.21
C LEU A 574 3.55 4.83 8.62
N ASP A 575 3.36 4.74 7.31
CA ASP A 575 2.10 5.09 6.67
C ASP A 575 0.95 4.24 7.20
N TYR A 576 1.11 2.92 7.28
CA TYR A 576 0.10 2.02 7.85
C TYR A 576 -0.14 2.26 9.34
N PHE A 577 0.92 2.47 10.13
CA PHE A 577 0.79 2.71 11.56
C PHE A 577 0.12 4.05 11.91
N THR A 578 0.10 5.00 11.00
CA THR A 578 -0.55 6.31 11.21
C THR A 578 -2.04 6.26 10.89
N LEU A 579 -2.51 5.28 10.12
CA LEU A 579 -3.92 5.10 9.78
C LEU A 579 -4.77 4.63 10.97
N THR A 580 -4.20 3.78 11.82
CA THR A 580 -4.92 3.10 12.91
C THR A 580 -5.66 4.05 13.89
N PRO A 581 -5.08 5.18 14.32
CA PRO A 581 -5.77 6.11 15.22
C PRO A 581 -6.86 6.96 14.56
N ALA A 582 -6.84 7.10 13.21
CA ALA A 582 -7.84 7.88 12.48
C ALA A 582 -9.20 7.17 12.44
N TYR A 583 -9.19 5.85 12.54
CA TYR A 583 -10.39 5.06 12.76
C TYR A 583 -10.58 4.94 14.27
N GLN A 584 -11.54 5.63 14.85
CA GLN A 584 -11.95 5.43 16.24
C GLN A 584 -12.48 4.00 16.38
N THR A 585 -11.56 3.05 16.52
CA THR A 585 -11.89 1.62 16.49
C THR A 585 -12.53 1.14 17.79
N GLY A 586 -12.50 1.94 18.84
CA GLY A 586 -12.91 1.50 20.19
C GLY A 586 -12.03 0.39 20.79
N TRP A 587 -10.95 0.05 20.11
CA TRP A 587 -10.05 -1.06 20.45
C TRP A 587 -8.73 -0.51 21.01
N GLU A 588 -8.72 -0.17 22.30
CA GLU A 588 -7.52 0.39 22.96
C GLU A 588 -6.24 -0.43 22.75
N VAL A 589 -6.38 -1.76 22.65
CA VAL A 589 -5.23 -2.67 22.44
C VAL A 589 -4.54 -2.40 21.10
N TRP A 590 -5.31 -2.18 20.03
CA TRP A 590 -4.76 -1.93 18.69
C TRP A 590 -4.21 -0.53 18.55
N GLU A 591 -4.84 0.46 19.19
CA GLU A 591 -4.32 1.82 19.22
C GLU A 591 -2.97 1.89 19.93
N ARG A 592 -2.83 1.19 21.07
CA ARG A 592 -1.56 1.05 21.78
C ARG A 592 -0.49 0.37 20.93
N LYS A 593 -0.85 -0.71 20.25
CA LYS A 593 0.05 -1.43 19.34
C LYS A 593 0.52 -0.52 18.18
N ALA A 594 -0.38 0.27 17.61
CA ALA A 594 -0.05 1.23 16.56
C ALA A 594 0.92 2.31 17.05
N GLN A 595 0.73 2.82 18.27
CA GLN A 595 1.64 3.81 18.87
C GLN A 595 3.06 3.24 19.05
N VAL A 596 3.16 2.00 19.54
CA VAL A 596 4.45 1.30 19.70
C VAL A 596 5.14 1.14 18.34
N PHE A 597 4.45 0.65 17.33
CA PHE A 597 5.02 0.45 16.00
C PHE A 597 5.38 1.78 15.30
N ARG A 598 4.58 2.84 15.46
CA ARG A 598 4.95 4.17 14.94
C ARG A 598 6.27 4.64 15.51
N LEU A 599 6.43 4.52 16.82
CA LEU A 599 7.68 4.91 17.47
C LEU A 599 8.86 4.08 16.96
N LEU A 600 8.70 2.75 16.86
CA LEU A 600 9.74 1.87 16.32
C LEU A 600 10.11 2.25 14.88
N ALA A 601 9.15 2.57 14.03
CA ALA A 601 9.41 2.99 12.65
C ALA A 601 10.10 4.37 12.59
N ARG A 602 9.63 5.35 13.36
CA ARG A 602 10.26 6.69 13.42
C ARG A 602 11.71 6.63 13.86
N THR A 603 12.05 5.79 14.84
CA THR A 603 13.44 5.63 15.30
C THR A 603 14.38 5.00 14.25
N CYS A 604 13.84 4.49 13.15
CA CYS A 604 14.62 3.98 12.02
C CYS A 604 14.85 5.03 10.92
N LEU A 605 14.24 6.23 11.01
CA LEU A 605 14.31 7.26 9.97
C LEU A 605 15.27 8.40 10.35
N ALA A 606 15.77 9.16 9.34
CA ALA A 606 16.85 10.14 9.49
C ALA A 606 16.50 11.39 10.32
N ALA A 607 15.24 11.67 10.59
CA ALA A 607 14.79 12.81 11.40
C ALA A 607 13.73 12.34 12.38
N PRO A 608 14.13 11.77 13.50
CA PRO A 608 13.18 11.38 14.53
C PRO A 608 12.74 12.63 15.30
N GLU A 609 11.88 13.46 14.74
CA GLU A 609 11.05 14.35 15.53
C GLU A 609 10.05 13.47 16.30
N ILE A 610 10.50 12.98 17.44
CA ILE A 610 9.60 12.32 18.40
C ILE A 610 8.91 13.42 19.17
N ASP A 611 7.66 13.68 18.80
CA ASP A 611 6.77 14.56 19.54
C ASP A 611 6.52 13.97 20.93
N ASP A 612 6.42 14.82 21.96
CA ASP A 612 5.99 14.41 23.32
C ASP A 612 4.65 13.67 23.32
N ARG A 613 3.81 13.89 22.31
CA ARG A 613 2.58 13.14 22.07
C ARG A 613 2.78 11.66 21.78
N ASP A 614 3.92 11.26 21.22
CA ASP A 614 4.23 9.86 20.91
C ASP A 614 4.95 9.14 22.05
N SER A 615 5.75 9.86 22.84
CA SER A 615 6.55 9.29 23.93
C SER A 615 5.81 9.24 25.26
N SER A 616 4.95 10.24 25.56
CA SER A 616 4.22 10.34 26.82
C SER A 616 3.22 9.20 27.08
N PRO A 617 2.40 8.78 26.10
CA PRO A 617 1.49 7.65 26.29
C PRO A 617 2.24 6.32 26.54
N ILE A 618 3.36 6.10 25.85
CA ILE A 618 4.15 4.87 25.97
C ILE A 618 4.89 4.83 27.32
N ALA A 619 5.36 5.98 27.83
CA ALA A 619 5.97 6.09 29.14
C ALA A 619 4.97 5.88 30.30
N ALA A 620 3.71 6.24 30.07
CA ALA A 620 2.61 6.07 31.03
C ALA A 620 1.95 4.67 30.97
N MET A 621 2.26 3.86 29.96
CA MET A 621 1.79 2.47 29.88
C MET A 621 2.37 1.68 31.06
N ALA A 622 1.46 1.20 31.92
CA ALA A 622 1.83 0.43 33.09
C ALA A 622 2.67 -0.80 32.73
N GLU A 623 3.61 -1.13 33.59
CA GLU A 623 4.54 -2.26 33.44
C GLU A 623 3.85 -3.64 33.40
N SER A 624 2.52 -3.70 33.49
CA SER A 624 1.73 -4.91 33.65
C SER A 624 1.44 -5.73 32.38
N ASN A 625 1.73 -5.20 31.18
CA ASN A 625 1.66 -5.93 29.90
C ASN A 625 2.99 -5.81 29.17
N ASN A 626 4.02 -6.46 29.69
CA ASN A 626 5.37 -6.47 29.14
C ASN A 626 5.46 -7.17 27.79
N SER A 627 4.86 -6.59 26.75
CA SER A 627 5.20 -7.04 25.40
C SER A 627 6.62 -6.56 25.10
N VAL A 628 7.44 -7.45 24.56
CA VAL A 628 8.83 -7.13 24.16
C VAL A 628 8.88 -5.93 23.21
N LEU A 629 7.88 -5.77 22.35
CA LEU A 629 7.77 -4.63 21.42
C LEU A 629 7.58 -3.30 22.17
N GLN A 630 6.80 -3.28 23.25
CA GLN A 630 6.63 -2.09 24.09
C GLN A 630 7.95 -1.75 24.80
N ALA A 631 8.60 -2.77 25.38
CA ALA A 631 9.91 -2.60 26.01
C ALA A 631 10.97 -2.09 25.01
N ALA A 632 10.96 -2.59 23.77
CA ALA A 632 11.83 -2.12 22.70
C ALA A 632 11.59 -0.65 22.35
N ALA A 633 10.33 -0.23 22.25
CA ALA A 633 9.96 1.16 21.99
C ALA A 633 10.44 2.08 23.14
N GLN A 634 10.16 1.71 24.39
CA GLN A 634 10.62 2.46 25.56
C GLN A 634 12.16 2.50 25.66
N ALA A 635 12.84 1.40 25.36
CA ALA A 635 14.29 1.32 25.34
C ALA A 635 14.91 2.24 24.28
N ARG A 636 14.33 2.31 23.10
CA ARG A 636 14.80 3.23 22.04
C ARG A 636 14.63 4.69 22.46
N VAL A 637 13.52 5.07 23.09
CA VAL A 637 13.33 6.42 23.65
C VAL A 637 14.37 6.70 24.75
N ALA A 638 14.61 5.76 25.65
CA ALA A 638 15.64 5.92 26.68
C ALA A 638 17.03 6.10 26.08
N ALA A 639 17.38 5.32 25.06
CA ALA A 639 18.66 5.43 24.35
C ALA A 639 18.82 6.78 23.63
N MET A 640 17.77 7.30 23.02
CA MET A 640 17.77 8.64 22.39
C MET A 640 18.01 9.75 23.42
N ASN A 641 17.53 9.56 24.65
CA ASN A 641 17.78 10.45 25.79
C ASN A 641 19.14 10.14 26.48
N CYS A 642 20.02 9.36 25.83
CA CYS A 642 21.32 8.94 26.35
C CYS A 642 21.26 8.09 27.62
N ASP A 643 20.10 7.53 27.99
CA ASP A 643 19.93 6.61 29.14
C ASP A 643 20.03 5.15 28.70
N HIS A 644 21.23 4.76 28.24
CA HIS A 644 21.50 3.39 27.76
C HIS A 644 21.34 2.32 28.85
N GLU A 645 21.55 2.70 30.11
CA GLU A 645 21.40 1.79 31.26
C GLU A 645 19.92 1.42 31.47
N ARG A 646 19.03 2.40 31.42
CA ARG A 646 17.59 2.18 31.47
C ARG A 646 17.11 1.35 30.26
N ALA A 647 17.59 1.66 29.05
CA ALA A 647 17.27 0.90 27.85
C ALA A 647 17.62 -0.58 28.02
N ALA A 648 18.82 -0.86 28.51
CA ALA A 648 19.26 -2.23 28.75
C ALA A 648 18.46 -2.94 29.84
N ARG A 649 18.10 -2.24 30.95
CA ARG A 649 17.26 -2.82 32.01
C ARG A 649 15.89 -3.21 31.51
N LEU A 650 15.22 -2.33 30.74
CA LEU A 650 13.90 -2.60 30.16
C LEU A 650 13.89 -3.85 29.28
N LEU A 651 14.87 -3.98 28.40
CA LEU A 651 14.97 -5.12 27.49
C LEU A 651 15.36 -6.41 28.22
N THR A 652 16.22 -6.33 29.27
CA THR A 652 16.57 -7.49 30.08
C THR A 652 15.36 -8.03 30.83
N ALA A 653 14.60 -7.15 31.48
CA ALA A 653 13.38 -7.54 32.18
C ALA A 653 12.33 -8.16 31.22
N ALA A 654 12.18 -7.60 30.03
CA ALA A 654 11.27 -8.14 29.00
C ALA A 654 11.74 -9.53 28.51
N ALA A 655 13.06 -9.74 28.30
CA ALA A 655 13.61 -11.04 27.93
C ALA A 655 13.44 -12.10 29.03
N GLU A 656 13.61 -11.72 30.30
CA GLU A 656 13.36 -12.60 31.46
C GLU A 656 11.90 -13.00 31.55
N SER A 657 10.99 -12.05 31.42
CA SER A 657 9.55 -12.29 31.42
C SER A 657 9.14 -13.20 30.26
N ALA A 658 9.58 -12.91 29.03
CA ALA A 658 9.32 -13.72 27.86
C ALA A 658 9.85 -15.16 28.03
N ARG A 659 11.05 -15.32 28.55
CA ARG A 659 11.62 -16.65 28.83
C ARG A 659 10.79 -17.42 29.86
N ALA A 660 10.32 -16.76 30.90
CA ALA A 660 9.51 -17.39 31.95
C ALA A 660 8.15 -17.90 31.43
N SER A 661 7.58 -17.20 30.46
CA SER A 661 6.31 -17.59 29.79
C SER A 661 6.49 -18.49 28.57
N GLY A 662 7.71 -18.94 28.28
CA GLY A 662 8.02 -19.77 27.12
C GLY A 662 8.11 -19.03 25.78
N GLY A 663 8.16 -17.69 25.79
CA GLY A 663 8.21 -16.83 24.61
C GLY A 663 9.63 -16.69 24.02
N HIS A 664 10.21 -17.77 23.52
CA HIS A 664 11.58 -17.76 22.99
C HIS A 664 11.74 -16.90 21.72
N GLY A 665 10.71 -16.74 20.92
CA GLY A 665 10.69 -15.80 19.78
C GLY A 665 10.80 -14.35 20.26
N ASP A 666 10.08 -14.01 21.30
CA ASP A 666 10.14 -12.69 21.95
C ASP A 666 11.51 -12.44 22.59
N VAL A 667 12.10 -13.46 23.19
CA VAL A 667 13.50 -13.40 23.68
C VAL A 667 14.44 -13.02 22.53
N ALA A 668 14.31 -13.63 21.35
CA ALA A 668 15.18 -13.31 20.22
C ALA A 668 15.01 -11.85 19.75
N VAL A 669 13.81 -11.30 19.79
CA VAL A 669 13.55 -9.89 19.49
C VAL A 669 14.20 -8.98 20.53
N ALA A 670 14.02 -9.25 21.83
CA ALA A 670 14.61 -8.45 22.91
C ALA A 670 16.15 -8.46 22.85
N VAL A 671 16.75 -9.64 22.64
CA VAL A 671 18.19 -9.85 22.49
C VAL A 671 18.76 -9.03 21.32
N HIS A 672 18.09 -9.06 20.20
CA HIS A 672 18.47 -8.27 19.03
C HIS A 672 18.44 -6.77 19.32
N GLU A 673 17.37 -6.28 19.95
CA GLU A 673 17.24 -4.86 20.33
C GLU A 673 18.30 -4.45 21.38
N MET A 674 18.63 -5.32 22.35
CA MET A 674 19.76 -5.06 23.25
C MET A 674 21.06 -4.83 22.48
N ALA A 675 21.31 -5.67 21.47
CA ALA A 675 22.52 -5.57 20.65
C ALA A 675 22.54 -4.28 19.82
N ARG A 676 21.44 -3.91 19.22
CA ARG A 676 21.28 -2.67 18.44
C ARG A 676 21.49 -1.41 19.28
N LEU A 677 21.12 -1.45 20.56
CA LEU A 677 21.29 -0.34 21.52
C LEU A 677 22.62 -0.41 22.30
N GLY A 678 23.58 -1.24 21.87
CA GLY A 678 24.94 -1.31 22.46
C GLY A 678 25.05 -2.15 23.72
N ALA A 679 24.01 -2.91 24.10
CA ALA A 679 24.00 -3.75 25.30
C ALA A 679 24.17 -5.27 25.00
N ALA A 680 24.84 -5.63 23.92
CA ALA A 680 25.00 -7.01 23.44
C ALA A 680 25.54 -7.97 24.50
N THR A 681 26.45 -7.53 25.40
CA THR A 681 27.02 -8.36 26.49
C THR A 681 25.97 -8.74 27.53
N LYS A 682 24.95 -7.92 27.77
CA LYS A 682 23.85 -8.22 28.70
C LYS A 682 22.90 -9.28 28.14
N ALA A 683 22.93 -9.53 26.84
CA ALA A 683 22.14 -10.54 26.16
C ALA A 683 22.69 -11.98 26.34
N ALA A 684 23.89 -12.15 26.90
CA ALA A 684 24.56 -13.45 27.04
C ALA A 684 23.68 -14.58 27.65
N PRO A 685 22.88 -14.34 28.68
CA PRO A 685 22.03 -15.39 29.28
C PRO A 685 20.94 -15.94 28.36
N PHE A 686 20.68 -15.31 27.20
CA PHE A 686 19.55 -15.58 26.34
C PHE A 686 19.93 -16.08 24.94
N TRP A 687 21.21 -16.17 24.59
CA TRP A 687 21.69 -16.53 23.24
C TRP A 687 21.29 -17.93 22.77
N ASP A 688 21.08 -18.85 23.70
CA ASP A 688 20.74 -20.25 23.42
C ASP A 688 19.21 -20.49 23.46
N ALA A 689 18.40 -19.43 23.31
CA ALA A 689 16.94 -19.58 23.22
C ALA A 689 16.60 -20.49 22.04
N PRO A 690 15.77 -21.54 22.26
CA PRO A 690 15.41 -22.48 21.20
C PRO A 690 14.43 -21.80 20.22
N VAL A 691 14.91 -21.50 19.02
CA VAL A 691 14.11 -20.86 17.98
C VAL A 691 14.19 -21.61 16.66
N GLN A 692 13.12 -21.56 15.87
CA GLN A 692 13.06 -22.12 14.51
C GLN A 692 13.19 -20.99 13.48
N GLY A 693 13.77 -21.33 12.32
CA GLY A 693 13.89 -20.43 11.18
C GLY A 693 15.12 -19.52 11.22
N PRO A 694 15.57 -19.09 10.03
CA PRO A 694 16.82 -18.32 9.90
C PRO A 694 16.74 -16.91 10.50
N PHE A 695 15.56 -16.29 10.51
CA PHE A 695 15.40 -14.92 10.94
C PHE A 695 15.59 -14.74 12.45
N LEU A 696 14.90 -15.56 13.26
CA LEU A 696 15.06 -15.52 14.72
C LEU A 696 16.47 -15.97 15.14
N ALA A 697 17.03 -16.97 14.46
CA ALA A 697 18.39 -17.41 14.70
C ALA A 697 19.42 -16.30 14.40
N ALA A 698 19.27 -15.57 13.30
CA ALA A 698 20.11 -14.43 12.95
C ALA A 698 20.04 -13.30 13.98
N ARG A 699 18.86 -13.03 14.57
CA ARG A 699 18.69 -12.04 15.66
C ARG A 699 19.53 -12.41 16.89
N LEU A 700 19.56 -13.67 17.29
CA LEU A 700 20.38 -14.17 18.40
C LEU A 700 21.88 -14.14 18.05
N ALA A 701 22.24 -14.60 16.84
CA ALA A 701 23.60 -14.61 16.34
C ALA A 701 24.21 -13.20 16.26
N TYR A 702 23.43 -12.19 15.86
CA TYR A 702 23.85 -10.80 15.83
C TYR A 702 24.33 -10.29 17.19
N ALA A 703 23.54 -10.53 18.23
CA ALA A 703 23.91 -10.14 19.58
C ALA A 703 25.15 -10.86 20.08
N ARG A 704 25.26 -12.17 19.79
CA ARG A 704 26.41 -12.97 20.14
C ARG A 704 27.68 -12.49 19.43
N ALA A 705 27.60 -12.24 18.13
CA ALA A 705 28.72 -11.76 17.32
C ALA A 705 29.25 -10.41 17.81
N LEU A 706 28.36 -9.48 18.16
CA LEU A 706 28.78 -8.18 18.71
C LEU A 706 29.41 -8.29 20.10
N ALA A 707 28.86 -9.11 20.98
CA ALA A 707 29.36 -9.29 22.33
C ALA A 707 30.72 -9.98 22.32
N THR A 708 30.92 -10.99 21.47
CA THR A 708 32.18 -11.73 21.33
C THR A 708 33.19 -11.02 20.41
N ARG A 709 32.73 -10.00 19.68
CA ARG A 709 33.51 -9.30 18.64
C ARG A 709 34.03 -10.23 17.56
N ASP A 710 33.21 -11.18 17.15
CA ASP A 710 33.52 -12.19 16.15
C ASP A 710 33.13 -11.69 14.76
N PRO A 711 34.08 -11.34 13.88
CA PRO A 711 33.79 -10.81 12.56
C PRO A 711 33.24 -11.88 11.60
N ASP A 712 33.62 -13.16 11.79
CA ASP A 712 33.18 -14.22 10.90
C ASP A 712 31.70 -14.54 11.16
N LEU A 713 31.33 -14.69 12.46
CA LEU A 713 29.92 -14.85 12.85
C LEU A 713 29.07 -13.64 12.46
N LEU A 714 29.64 -12.42 12.51
CA LEU A 714 28.90 -11.19 12.10
C LEU A 714 28.67 -11.13 10.58
N GLN A 715 29.65 -11.61 9.79
CA GLN A 715 29.51 -11.76 8.34
C GLN A 715 28.39 -12.77 8.00
N GLU A 716 28.44 -13.96 8.60
CA GLU A 716 27.40 -15.00 8.43
C GLU A 716 26.01 -14.46 8.79
N THR A 717 25.93 -13.69 9.88
CA THR A 717 24.68 -13.08 10.33
C THR A 717 24.17 -12.03 9.34
N ALA A 718 25.05 -11.19 8.81
CA ALA A 718 24.66 -10.18 7.80
C ALA A 718 24.14 -10.85 6.53
N ASP A 719 24.82 -11.91 6.07
CA ASP A 719 24.40 -12.71 4.91
C ASP A 719 23.05 -13.40 5.16
N ALA A 720 22.80 -13.90 6.38
CA ALA A 720 21.52 -14.47 6.77
C ALA A 720 20.38 -13.42 6.73
N PHE A 721 20.62 -12.19 7.21
CA PHE A 721 19.62 -11.11 7.09
C PHE A 721 19.35 -10.72 5.64
N VAL A 722 20.37 -10.72 4.77
CA VAL A 722 20.17 -10.49 3.32
C VAL A 722 19.31 -11.61 2.74
N ALA A 723 19.58 -12.86 3.08
CA ALA A 723 18.86 -14.03 2.53
C ALA A 723 17.36 -14.03 2.89
N VAL A 724 16.98 -13.49 4.06
CA VAL A 724 15.58 -13.36 4.49
C VAL A 724 14.92 -12.03 4.06
N GLY A 725 15.66 -11.14 3.40
CA GLY A 725 15.15 -9.84 2.95
C GLY A 725 15.13 -8.75 4.04
N ALA A 726 15.71 -8.97 5.23
CA ALA A 726 15.75 -7.99 6.33
C ALA A 726 16.85 -6.94 6.11
N LYS A 727 16.66 -6.08 5.12
CA LYS A 727 17.65 -5.15 4.56
C LYS A 727 18.25 -4.20 5.60
N LEU A 728 17.43 -3.67 6.51
CA LEU A 728 17.91 -2.75 7.56
C LEU A 728 18.85 -3.47 8.52
N PHE A 729 18.50 -4.67 8.96
CA PHE A 729 19.31 -5.43 9.89
C PHE A 729 20.62 -5.93 9.23
N ALA A 730 20.55 -6.28 7.94
CA ALA A 730 21.73 -6.56 7.14
C ALA A 730 22.66 -5.35 7.03
N ALA A 731 22.11 -4.16 6.75
CA ALA A 731 22.89 -2.91 6.69
C ALA A 731 23.59 -2.61 8.01
N GLU A 732 22.89 -2.73 9.13
CA GLU A 732 23.46 -2.55 10.47
C GLU A 732 24.56 -3.58 10.76
N ALA A 733 24.36 -4.85 10.41
CA ALA A 733 25.34 -5.90 10.61
C ALA A 733 26.61 -5.66 9.78
N PHE A 734 26.49 -5.27 8.50
CA PHE A 734 27.64 -4.88 7.68
C PHE A 734 28.35 -3.62 8.20
N ALA A 735 27.62 -2.66 8.73
CA ALA A 735 28.21 -1.47 9.35
C ALA A 735 29.06 -1.82 10.56
N GLU A 736 28.54 -2.67 11.45
CA GLU A 736 29.29 -3.17 12.61
C GLU A 736 30.49 -4.03 12.20
N LEU A 737 30.31 -4.90 11.20
CA LEU A 737 31.38 -5.71 10.65
C LEU A 737 32.53 -4.82 10.10
N SER A 738 32.20 -3.77 9.36
CA SER A 738 33.20 -2.81 8.87
C SER A 738 34.00 -2.19 10.02
N ARG A 739 33.34 -1.84 11.14
CA ARG A 739 33.99 -1.30 12.34
C ARG A 739 34.93 -2.31 13.00
N LEU A 740 34.53 -3.56 13.14
CA LEU A 740 35.34 -4.62 13.71
C LEU A 740 36.57 -4.91 12.85
N LEU A 741 36.39 -5.01 11.54
CA LEU A 741 37.48 -5.26 10.59
C LEU A 741 38.50 -4.12 10.55
N ARG A 742 38.06 -2.85 10.61
CA ARG A 742 38.97 -1.70 10.73
C ARG A 742 39.83 -1.76 12.00
N ARG A 743 39.19 -2.07 13.14
CA ARG A 743 39.93 -2.24 14.42
C ARG A 743 40.95 -3.36 14.37
N SER A 744 40.72 -4.36 13.51
CA SER A 744 41.63 -5.49 13.30
C SER A 744 42.67 -5.23 12.18
N GLY A 745 42.67 -4.00 11.56
CA GLY A 745 43.62 -3.65 10.51
C GLY A 745 43.31 -4.28 9.14
N LYS A 746 42.09 -4.86 8.95
CA LYS A 746 41.64 -5.49 7.70
C LYS A 746 40.90 -4.47 6.82
N ASP A 747 41.57 -3.37 6.44
CA ASP A 747 40.95 -2.19 5.79
C ASP A 747 40.22 -2.49 4.49
N ARG A 748 40.75 -3.40 3.66
CA ARG A 748 40.11 -3.76 2.38
C ARG A 748 38.76 -4.45 2.60
N ALA A 749 38.71 -5.40 3.51
CA ALA A 749 37.48 -6.11 3.88
C ALA A 749 36.49 -5.14 4.57
N ALA A 750 36.98 -4.25 5.44
CA ALA A 750 36.20 -3.22 6.08
C ALA A 750 35.53 -2.25 5.06
N THR A 751 36.25 -1.85 4.00
CA THR A 751 35.73 -1.00 2.93
C THR A 751 34.64 -1.72 2.13
N SER A 752 34.82 -3.03 1.86
CA SER A 752 33.80 -3.83 1.17
C SER A 752 32.52 -3.93 2.00
N ALA A 753 32.62 -4.23 3.29
CA ALA A 753 31.47 -4.30 4.20
C ALA A 753 30.76 -2.92 4.32
N ALA A 754 31.51 -1.81 4.39
CA ALA A 754 30.95 -0.46 4.39
C ALA A 754 30.16 -0.17 3.12
N GLY A 755 30.68 -0.60 1.96
CA GLY A 755 29.99 -0.42 0.68
C GLY A 755 28.64 -1.17 0.62
N LEU A 756 28.57 -2.38 1.15
CA LEU A 756 27.34 -3.15 1.27
C LEU A 756 26.34 -2.49 2.23
N ALA A 757 26.81 -2.03 3.39
CA ALA A 757 25.99 -1.29 4.34
C ALA A 757 25.40 -0.02 3.70
N GLN A 758 26.19 0.76 2.97
CA GLN A 758 25.73 1.98 2.29
C GLN A 758 24.69 1.68 1.18
N ALA A 759 24.92 0.64 0.39
CA ALA A 759 23.96 0.24 -0.66
C ALA A 759 22.60 -0.12 -0.06
N LEU A 760 22.57 -0.97 0.96
CA LEU A 760 21.34 -1.37 1.67
C LEU A 760 20.69 -0.18 2.39
N THR A 761 21.47 0.70 3.00
CA THR A 761 20.97 1.93 3.65
C THR A 761 20.27 2.84 2.64
N ALA A 762 20.83 2.98 1.44
CA ALA A 762 20.22 3.79 0.37
C ALA A 762 18.88 3.19 -0.10
N GLU A 763 18.75 1.86 -0.11
CA GLU A 763 17.50 1.19 -0.44
C GLU A 763 16.43 1.39 0.65
N CYS A 764 16.81 1.29 1.94
CA CYS A 764 15.90 1.40 3.07
C CYS A 764 15.54 2.85 3.41
N GLY A 765 16.36 3.83 3.04
CA GLY A 765 16.24 5.22 3.49
C GLY A 765 16.34 5.37 5.02
N ALA A 766 17.01 4.42 5.70
CA ALA A 766 17.10 4.35 7.15
C ALA A 766 18.30 5.13 7.69
N ALA A 767 18.22 5.58 8.95
CA ALA A 767 19.27 6.28 9.66
C ALA A 767 19.28 5.88 11.14
N THR A 768 19.87 4.73 11.43
CA THR A 768 20.04 4.24 12.81
C THR A 768 21.43 4.59 13.33
N PRO A 769 21.66 4.56 14.67
CA PRO A 769 23.00 4.85 15.23
C PRO A 769 24.11 3.97 14.66
N ALA A 770 23.82 2.72 14.32
CA ALA A 770 24.79 1.82 13.71
C ALA A 770 25.21 2.28 12.30
N LEU A 771 24.28 2.86 11.55
CA LEU A 771 24.50 3.35 10.18
C LEU A 771 25.19 4.71 10.13
N HIS A 772 24.86 5.63 11.03
CA HIS A 772 25.54 6.93 11.14
C HIS A 772 27.05 6.82 11.35
N ALA A 773 27.49 5.81 12.07
CA ALA A 773 28.90 5.58 12.30
C ALA A 773 29.68 5.08 11.06
N VAL A 774 29.00 4.69 9.99
CA VAL A 774 29.66 4.36 8.69
C VAL A 774 30.00 5.63 7.93
N ASP A 775 29.20 6.69 8.08
CA ASP A 775 29.39 8.00 7.47
C ASP A 775 30.39 8.89 8.25
N GLU A 776 30.82 8.47 9.45
CA GLU A 776 31.95 9.12 10.10
C GLU A 776 33.16 9.04 9.18
N VAL A 777 33.42 10.15 8.55
CA VAL A 777 34.55 10.50 7.71
C VAL A 777 35.80 9.79 8.25
N GLN A 778 36.45 8.98 7.41
CA GLN A 778 37.76 8.41 7.78
C GLN A 778 38.62 9.52 8.35
N PRO A 779 39.03 9.48 9.63
CA PRO A 779 39.79 10.56 10.18
C PRO A 779 41.04 10.75 9.31
N LEU A 780 41.26 12.00 8.90
CA LEU A 780 42.45 12.31 8.14
C LEU A 780 43.66 11.88 8.97
N THR A 781 44.61 11.18 8.35
CA THR A 781 45.90 10.94 8.99
C THR A 781 46.54 12.27 9.38
N ALA A 782 47.46 12.29 10.34
CA ALA A 782 48.11 13.52 10.75
C ALA A 782 48.66 14.29 9.54
N ARG A 783 49.21 13.57 8.55
CA ARG A 783 49.78 14.14 7.34
C ARG A 783 48.71 14.67 6.38
N GLU A 784 47.59 13.97 6.20
CA GLU A 784 46.46 14.44 5.39
C GLU A 784 45.82 15.66 6.04
N ARG A 785 45.73 15.71 7.37
CA ARG A 785 45.20 16.85 8.12
C ARG A 785 46.04 18.08 7.94
N ASP A 786 47.39 17.96 8.03
CA ASP A 786 48.31 19.05 7.81
C ASP A 786 48.18 19.63 6.39
N ILE A 787 48.10 18.74 5.39
CA ILE A 787 47.94 19.12 3.99
C ILE A 787 46.58 19.77 3.76
N ALA A 788 45.51 19.21 4.31
CA ALA A 788 44.16 19.75 4.22
C ALA A 788 44.03 21.15 4.84
N LEU A 789 44.64 21.37 6.02
CA LEU A 789 44.66 22.67 6.69
C LEU A 789 45.43 23.74 5.86
N LEU A 790 46.56 23.36 5.27
CA LEU A 790 47.32 24.29 4.41
C LEU A 790 46.56 24.57 3.12
N ALA A 791 45.95 23.59 2.52
CA ALA A 791 45.13 23.76 1.33
C ALA A 791 43.85 24.59 1.60
N ALA A 792 43.20 24.44 2.76
CA ALA A 792 42.08 25.24 3.20
C ALA A 792 42.49 26.73 3.45
N ARG A 793 43.73 26.97 3.82
CA ARG A 793 44.29 28.32 3.95
C ARG A 793 44.71 28.96 2.63
N GLY A 794 44.43 28.30 1.51
CA GLY A 794 44.65 28.85 0.17
C GLY A 794 46.04 28.59 -0.42
N LEU A 795 46.93 27.86 0.24
CA LEU A 795 48.26 27.55 -0.27
C LEU A 795 48.19 26.66 -1.51
N SER A 796 48.98 26.91 -2.53
CA SER A 796 49.12 26.06 -3.71
C SER A 796 49.81 24.72 -3.36
N ASP A 797 49.67 23.71 -4.22
CA ASP A 797 50.33 22.39 -4.03
C ASP A 797 51.85 22.53 -3.98
N LYS A 798 52.41 23.54 -4.65
CA LYS A 798 53.81 23.85 -4.63
C LYS A 798 54.25 24.41 -3.26
N GLU A 799 53.53 25.35 -2.71
CA GLU A 799 53.82 25.96 -1.40
C GLU A 799 53.64 24.94 -0.26
N ILE A 800 52.65 24.05 -0.38
CA ILE A 800 52.46 22.94 0.57
C ILE A 800 53.64 21.95 0.49
N ALA A 801 54.07 21.62 -0.73
CA ALA A 801 55.19 20.73 -0.96
C ALA A 801 56.49 21.31 -0.38
N GLU A 802 56.78 22.56 -0.59
CA GLU A 802 57.96 23.27 -0.02
C GLU A 802 57.88 23.29 1.51
N ARG A 803 56.73 23.58 2.10
CA ARG A 803 56.53 23.74 3.55
C ARG A 803 56.62 22.41 4.31
N LEU A 804 56.13 21.34 3.68
CA LEU A 804 56.11 20.01 4.30
C LEU A 804 57.24 19.08 3.83
N VAL A 805 58.17 19.58 3.01
CA VAL A 805 59.30 18.86 2.40
C VAL A 805 58.81 17.57 1.68
N LEU A 806 57.84 17.80 0.76
CA LEU A 806 57.24 16.75 -0.08
C LEU A 806 57.40 17.08 -1.56
N SER A 807 57.11 16.08 -2.43
CA SER A 807 56.95 16.38 -3.85
C SER A 807 55.53 16.92 -4.12
N MET A 808 55.35 17.77 -5.17
CA MET A 808 54.01 18.23 -5.58
C MET A 808 53.08 17.07 -5.91
N ARG A 809 53.60 15.99 -6.51
CA ARG A 809 52.87 14.75 -6.79
C ARG A 809 52.36 14.09 -5.52
N THR A 810 53.17 14.07 -4.46
CA THR A 810 52.77 13.51 -3.15
C THR A 810 51.67 14.36 -2.52
N VAL A 811 51.75 15.69 -2.59
CA VAL A 811 50.71 16.61 -2.10
C VAL A 811 49.41 16.40 -2.86
N GLY A 812 49.46 16.30 -4.20
CA GLY A 812 48.27 16.01 -5.03
C GLY A 812 47.59 14.68 -4.69
N ASN A 813 48.39 13.63 -4.47
CA ASN A 813 47.88 12.32 -4.03
C ASN A 813 47.16 12.40 -2.66
N HIS A 814 47.78 13.10 -1.71
CA HIS A 814 47.17 13.30 -0.38
C HIS A 814 45.91 14.15 -0.48
N LEU A 815 45.90 15.21 -1.28
CA LEU A 815 44.69 16.02 -1.49
C LEU A 815 43.55 15.20 -2.15
N HIS A 816 43.87 14.36 -3.11
CA HIS A 816 42.89 13.45 -3.70
C HIS A 816 42.28 12.51 -2.65
N HIS A 817 43.10 11.93 -1.75
CA HIS A 817 42.59 11.13 -0.64
C HIS A 817 41.81 11.95 0.36
N VAL A 818 42.24 13.17 0.68
CA VAL A 818 41.51 14.11 1.54
C VAL A 818 40.13 14.41 0.96
N TYR A 819 40.06 14.75 -0.34
CA TYR A 819 38.79 15.05 -1.01
C TYR A 819 37.83 13.86 -0.99
N LYS A 820 38.37 12.66 -1.24
CA LYS A 820 37.60 11.41 -1.18
C LYS A 820 37.11 11.12 0.25
N LYS A 821 37.96 11.32 1.27
CA LYS A 821 37.63 11.08 2.69
C LYS A 821 36.64 12.11 3.23
N LEU A 822 36.66 13.35 2.78
CA LEU A 822 35.79 14.45 3.22
C LEU A 822 34.53 14.61 2.36
N GLY A 823 34.39 13.83 1.26
CA GLY A 823 33.28 13.93 0.33
C GLY A 823 33.18 15.27 -0.39
N VAL A 824 34.33 15.97 -0.60
CA VAL A 824 34.41 17.26 -1.30
C VAL A 824 35.02 17.09 -2.69
N THR A 825 34.59 17.91 -3.64
CA THR A 825 35.02 17.82 -5.04
C THR A 825 36.02 18.87 -5.43
N SER A 826 36.16 19.90 -4.60
CA SER A 826 37.06 21.03 -4.90
C SER A 826 37.77 21.58 -3.66
N ARG A 827 38.85 22.33 -3.89
CA ARG A 827 39.58 23.03 -2.83
C ARG A 827 38.70 24.09 -2.14
N ARG A 828 37.74 24.66 -2.85
CA ARG A 828 36.77 25.61 -2.30
C ARG A 828 35.79 24.94 -1.35
N ASP A 829 35.34 23.73 -1.69
CA ASP A 829 34.45 22.96 -0.83
C ASP A 829 35.16 22.48 0.44
N LEU A 830 36.49 22.20 0.34
CA LEU A 830 37.31 21.84 1.47
C LEU A 830 37.38 22.97 2.52
N LEU A 831 37.49 24.23 2.08
CA LEU A 831 37.48 25.41 2.94
C LEU A 831 36.17 25.50 3.74
N THR A 832 35.03 25.39 3.06
CA THR A 832 33.70 25.45 3.66
C THR A 832 33.43 24.29 4.65
N ARG A 833 34.03 23.13 4.39
CA ARG A 833 33.88 21.93 5.24
C ARG A 833 34.76 21.95 6.49
N MET A 834 35.88 22.61 6.44
CA MET A 834 36.83 22.71 7.57
C MET A 834 36.55 23.92 8.49
N GLU A 835 35.66 24.83 8.08
CA GLU A 835 35.18 25.96 8.91
C GLU A 835 33.92 25.60 9.72
N ARG A 836 33.28 24.47 9.42
CA ARG A 836 32.20 23.84 10.22
C ARG A 836 32.75 22.75 11.13
#